data_805919c771272260481c1b630f46bac0
#
_entry.id   805919c771272260481c1b630f46bac0
#
_cell.length_a   1.000
_cell.length_b   1.000
_cell.length_c   1.000
_cell.angle_alpha   90.00
_cell.angle_beta   90.00
_cell.angle_gamma   90.00
#
_symmetry.space_group_name_H-M   'P 1'
#
loop_
_entity.id
_entity.type
_entity.pdbx_description
1 polymer ?
#
loop_
_entity_poly.entity_id
_entity_poly.type
_entity_poly.pdbx_seq_one_letter_code
_entity_poly.pdbx_strand_id
1 'polypeptide(L)'
;MSFSVKPLPLALLAALAASVPAAAQTTQTGQAAPAAATGVTTLAPVLVQGARDASPTSGADYVATRSRSGTKSDAALIDTPQTINVITRNEMDERGVTSVAQAVRYTPGVFAQYGDNDVRYDWLTVRGFTPSRYLDGLLLPFGARGYSQPRIDTYGLERIEILKGPSSGMYGQSAPGGLVNMTSKRPTAEPFNEVVLQAGSFNRYQGAFDFSGPADEEGKFLYRLTGTLRDSDTQYQHVDDERQFIAPSFTWRPSSDTSLNLSAQYQKITSHGGGGAPVLPVIGTLEKSATAGYIPRDRFVGEPGYDIFTNEQAMVGYTLDHRMNDTWSLRQSARYTNVDTNTRRVQIGAMLSDTQAVRYAWAFPETSHTFQIDNQLNAKFNAGPTRHDVTFGLDYLREKSRYNESSLGLMLPPASPLFNVFDPDYGTPVTRPATATKINMTRSQLGLYAQDQIELDRLRFTFAGRYDWTEGTTHNGVAGSGGQWAWTSRTADADRFTGRAGVTYRFDNGIAPYFSYSTSFQPMTGITRDGSPLKPTTGEQYEAGVKFQPDGYASFVTLSAFQITQKNVSTPDPVNTSFVVQTGEAQVQGIELEGKASFDNGLDLTMSYALSDSEVTKTNVAAQRGNQMIFVPRHQAALWADYTLRDGPLQGVGVGAGVTYRGGFYGDLNNRYAIPAVTLVDAAIRYDLGRASPTLAGAQVALNVSNLFDKRYVANCLGTAVSCYWGAERTVMATLRYRW
;
A
#
# COMPACT_ATOMS: atom_id res chain seq x y z
N MET A 1 33.10 21.23 17.99
CA MET A 1 31.72 20.86 17.67
C MET A 1 30.97 22.14 17.34
N SER A 2 30.88 22.46 16.06
CA SER A 2 30.15 23.62 15.57
C SER A 2 28.95 23.14 14.82
N PHE A 3 27.75 23.40 15.36
CA PHE A 3 26.49 23.12 14.71
C PHE A 3 26.30 24.07 13.53
N SER A 4 26.36 23.54 12.32
CA SER A 4 25.96 24.26 11.11
C SER A 4 24.48 23.97 10.86
N VAL A 5 23.62 24.89 11.29
CA VAL A 5 22.21 24.90 10.91
C VAL A 5 22.14 25.44 9.48
N LYS A 6 21.79 24.60 8.52
CA LYS A 6 21.45 25.05 7.17
C LYS A 6 20.07 25.73 7.24
N PRO A 7 19.91 26.97 6.75
CA PRO A 7 18.62 27.63 6.75
C PRO A 7 17.69 26.96 5.71
N LEU A 8 16.54 26.47 6.16
CA LEU A 8 15.39 26.16 5.29
C LEU A 8 15.02 27.44 4.52
N PRO A 9 14.61 27.34 3.25
CA PRO A 9 14.09 28.49 2.54
C PRO A 9 12.69 28.85 3.07
N LEU A 10 12.64 29.69 4.08
CA LEU A 10 11.42 30.29 4.67
C LEU A 10 10.68 31.23 3.70
N ALA A 11 11.15 31.38 2.48
CA ALA A 11 10.65 32.39 1.53
C ALA A 11 9.32 32.01 0.84
N LEU A 12 8.86 30.74 0.95
CA LEU A 12 7.60 30.35 0.28
C LEU A 12 6.36 30.46 1.16
N LEU A 13 6.50 30.63 2.47
CA LEU A 13 5.36 30.75 3.40
C LEU A 13 4.90 32.21 3.60
N ALA A 14 5.68 33.20 3.20
CA ALA A 14 5.32 34.63 3.38
C ALA A 14 4.49 35.24 2.25
N ALA A 15 4.33 34.55 1.11
CA ALA A 15 3.60 35.09 -0.05
C ALA A 15 2.11 34.76 -0.08
N LEU A 16 1.58 33.95 0.84
CA LEU A 16 0.17 33.52 0.87
C LEU A 16 -0.67 34.23 1.96
N ALA A 17 -0.11 35.18 2.72
CA ALA A 17 -0.80 35.84 3.83
C ALA A 17 -1.40 37.21 3.50
N ALA A 18 -1.44 37.66 2.23
CA ALA A 18 -1.92 38.98 1.85
C ALA A 18 -3.00 38.89 0.77
N SER A 19 -4.24 38.56 1.18
CA SER A 19 -5.48 39.09 0.56
C SER A 19 -6.72 38.49 1.24
N VAL A 20 -7.19 39.18 2.31
CA VAL A 20 -8.56 39.02 2.82
C VAL A 20 -9.26 40.35 2.61
N PRO A 21 -10.32 40.46 1.81
CA PRO A 21 -11.18 41.65 1.83
C PRO A 21 -12.16 41.54 3.00
N ALA A 22 -12.16 42.57 3.83
CA ALA A 22 -13.17 42.80 4.87
C ALA A 22 -14.53 43.14 4.21
N ALA A 23 -15.56 42.38 4.51
CA ALA A 23 -16.95 42.76 4.20
C ALA A 23 -17.68 43.10 5.50
N ALA A 24 -18.28 44.26 5.44
CA ALA A 24 -18.94 44.98 6.53
C ALA A 24 -20.25 44.30 6.98
N GLN A 25 -20.50 44.39 8.29
CA GLN A 25 -21.77 44.07 8.92
C GLN A 25 -22.81 45.15 8.57
N THR A 26 -24.02 44.74 8.20
CA THR A 26 -25.22 45.55 8.33
C THR A 26 -26.27 44.79 9.13
N THR A 27 -26.57 45.35 10.30
CA THR A 27 -27.71 45.00 11.14
C THR A 27 -29.03 45.44 10.50
N GLN A 28 -30.01 44.55 10.49
CA GLN A 28 -31.42 44.99 10.46
C GLN A 28 -32.28 44.11 11.37
N THR A 29 -32.89 44.81 12.31
CA THR A 29 -33.99 44.38 13.19
C THR A 29 -35.32 44.42 12.43
N GLY A 30 -36.19 43.46 12.67
CA GLY A 30 -37.57 43.52 12.18
C GLY A 30 -38.41 42.30 12.63
N GLN A 31 -39.24 42.56 13.62
CA GLN A 31 -40.25 41.69 14.24
C GLN A 31 -41.47 41.48 13.32
N ALA A 32 -42.03 40.27 13.24
CA ALA A 32 -43.49 40.00 13.33
C ALA A 32 -43.80 38.50 13.19
N ALA A 33 -44.62 38.00 14.08
CA ALA A 33 -45.31 36.72 14.06
C ALA A 33 -46.75 36.89 13.57
N PRO A 34 -47.64 35.85 13.57
CA PRO A 34 -47.62 34.55 12.87
C PRO A 34 -48.85 34.40 11.96
N ALA A 35 -48.88 33.49 11.03
CA ALA A 35 -50.09 33.01 10.38
C ALA A 35 -50.05 31.53 10.09
N ALA A 36 -51.21 30.90 10.19
CA ALA A 36 -51.52 29.51 10.38
C ALA A 36 -51.31 28.59 9.17
N ALA A 37 -51.15 27.33 9.50
CA ALA A 37 -51.07 26.10 8.74
C ALA A 37 -51.93 25.93 7.49
N THR A 38 -51.33 25.44 6.44
CA THR A 38 -51.94 24.47 5.51
C THR A 38 -50.92 23.38 5.21
N GLY A 39 -51.33 22.15 5.50
CA GLY A 39 -50.43 20.96 5.37
C GLY A 39 -50.00 20.72 3.93
N VAL A 40 -48.73 20.84 3.73
CA VAL A 40 -48.03 20.28 2.58
C VAL A 40 -47.25 19.09 3.13
N THR A 41 -47.67 17.87 2.73
CA THR A 41 -46.89 16.66 2.98
C THR A 41 -45.62 16.76 2.19
N THR A 42 -44.56 17.24 2.83
CA THR A 42 -43.21 17.18 2.29
C THR A 42 -42.81 15.72 2.26
N LEU A 43 -42.80 15.11 1.07
CA LEU A 43 -42.11 13.86 0.84
C LEU A 43 -40.66 14.05 1.25
N ALA A 44 -40.16 13.13 2.08
CA ALA A 44 -38.74 13.10 2.44
C ALA A 44 -37.89 13.18 1.17
N PRO A 45 -36.85 14.00 1.13
CA PRO A 45 -35.98 14.06 -0.04
C PRO A 45 -35.43 12.67 -0.27
N VAL A 46 -35.67 12.14 -1.47
CA VAL A 46 -35.00 10.94 -1.97
C VAL A 46 -33.53 11.32 -2.08
N LEU A 47 -32.75 10.95 -1.08
CA LEU A 47 -31.30 11.07 -1.10
C LEU A 47 -30.80 10.15 -2.20
N VAL A 48 -30.56 10.74 -3.38
CA VAL A 48 -29.84 10.09 -4.45
C VAL A 48 -28.40 9.86 -3.93
N GLN A 49 -28.12 8.61 -3.53
CA GLN A 49 -26.78 8.15 -3.18
C GLN A 49 -25.91 8.00 -4.44
N GLY A 50 -25.75 9.09 -5.19
CA GLY A 50 -24.74 9.25 -6.20
C GLY A 50 -23.59 10.05 -5.61
N ALA A 51 -22.44 9.43 -5.45
CA ALA A 51 -21.19 10.06 -5.02
C ALA A 51 -21.19 10.68 -3.59
N ARG A 52 -21.52 9.91 -2.57
CA ARG A 52 -20.95 10.10 -1.24
C ARG A 52 -19.68 9.25 -1.10
N ASP A 53 -18.67 9.54 -1.91
CA ASP A 53 -17.30 9.21 -1.56
C ASP A 53 -16.87 10.26 -0.52
N ALA A 54 -16.85 9.83 0.74
CA ALA A 54 -16.19 10.45 1.87
C ALA A 54 -16.52 11.94 2.13
N SER A 55 -17.54 12.18 2.93
CA SER A 55 -17.56 13.40 3.76
C SER A 55 -16.65 13.17 4.97
N PRO A 56 -15.65 14.01 5.25
CA PRO A 56 -14.67 13.80 6.33
C PRO A 56 -15.23 14.06 7.74
N THR A 57 -16.51 14.18 7.93
CA THR A 57 -17.08 14.80 9.15
C THR A 57 -18.01 13.94 9.99
N SER A 58 -18.19 12.66 9.70
CA SER A 58 -18.93 11.80 10.63
C SER A 58 -17.97 10.98 11.48
N GLY A 59 -18.08 11.02 12.80
CA GLY A 59 -17.34 10.17 13.74
C GLY A 59 -17.64 8.67 13.58
N ALA A 60 -18.36 8.28 12.54
CA ALA A 60 -18.62 6.93 12.08
C ALA A 60 -17.54 6.36 11.15
N ASP A 61 -16.50 7.12 10.82
CA ASP A 61 -15.53 6.76 9.79
C ASP A 61 -14.41 5.82 10.24
N TYR A 62 -14.43 5.34 11.49
CA TYR A 62 -13.47 4.33 11.95
C TYR A 62 -13.78 2.95 11.37
N VAL A 63 -15.06 2.62 11.18
CA VAL A 63 -15.55 1.35 10.67
C VAL A 63 -16.15 1.54 9.27
N ALA A 64 -15.44 1.10 8.25
CA ALA A 64 -15.97 1.09 6.90
C ALA A 64 -16.98 -0.06 6.71
N THR A 65 -18.09 0.23 6.05
CA THR A 65 -19.16 -0.74 5.72
C THR A 65 -19.28 -1.02 4.23
N ARG A 66 -18.60 -0.27 3.39
CA ARG A 66 -18.67 -0.35 1.93
C ARG A 66 -17.28 -0.30 1.31
N SER A 67 -17.12 -0.94 0.15
CA SER A 67 -15.88 -0.95 -0.63
C SER A 67 -16.17 -1.09 -2.12
N ARG A 68 -15.33 -0.47 -2.94
CA ARG A 68 -15.32 -0.67 -4.39
C ARG A 68 -14.31 -1.74 -4.82
N SER A 69 -13.35 -2.09 -3.99
CA SER A 69 -12.26 -3.00 -4.38
C SER A 69 -12.74 -4.43 -4.63
N GLY A 70 -13.84 -4.86 -4.00
CA GLY A 70 -14.37 -6.22 -4.22
C GLY A 70 -15.09 -6.40 -5.54
N THR A 71 -15.79 -5.37 -6.00
CA THR A 71 -16.78 -5.49 -7.08
C THR A 71 -16.64 -4.42 -8.16
N LYS A 72 -15.69 -3.48 -8.02
CA LYS A 72 -15.56 -2.24 -8.82
C LYS A 72 -16.80 -1.33 -8.77
N SER A 73 -17.92 -1.80 -8.17
CA SER A 73 -19.08 -1.00 -7.80
C SER A 73 -19.05 -0.69 -6.31
N ASP A 74 -19.81 0.31 -5.86
CA ASP A 74 -19.93 0.58 -4.44
C ASP A 74 -20.87 -0.44 -3.78
N ALA A 75 -20.26 -1.51 -3.20
CA ALA A 75 -20.95 -2.62 -2.58
C ALA A 75 -20.78 -2.64 -1.06
N ALA A 76 -21.81 -3.12 -0.35
CA ALA A 76 -21.70 -3.38 1.07
C ALA A 76 -20.70 -4.52 1.34
N LEU A 77 -19.81 -4.31 2.32
CA LEU A 77 -18.83 -5.33 2.71
C LEU A 77 -19.50 -6.62 3.16
N ILE A 78 -20.65 -6.51 3.85
CA ILE A 78 -21.40 -7.67 4.35
C ILE A 78 -21.96 -8.54 3.22
N ASP A 79 -22.29 -7.95 2.07
CA ASP A 79 -22.89 -8.65 0.92
C ASP A 79 -21.83 -9.24 -0.03
N THR A 80 -20.54 -8.85 0.13
CA THR A 80 -19.46 -9.28 -0.74
C THR A 80 -18.86 -10.60 -0.24
N PRO A 81 -18.91 -11.71 -1.01
CA PRO A 81 -18.41 -13.02 -0.58
C PRO A 81 -16.86 -13.12 -0.71
N GLN A 82 -16.14 -12.22 -0.08
CA GLN A 82 -14.67 -12.17 -0.06
C GLN A 82 -14.18 -11.33 1.12
N THR A 83 -13.04 -11.67 1.67
CA THR A 83 -12.40 -10.88 2.73
C THR A 83 -11.83 -9.57 2.17
N ILE A 84 -12.29 -8.44 2.70
CA ILE A 84 -11.79 -7.10 2.39
C ILE A 84 -11.53 -6.39 3.70
N ASN A 85 -10.29 -5.94 3.90
CA ASN A 85 -9.90 -5.10 5.04
C ASN A 85 -9.81 -3.66 4.58
N VAL A 86 -10.39 -2.74 5.33
CA VAL A 86 -10.37 -1.30 5.02
C VAL A 86 -9.73 -0.56 6.18
N ILE A 87 -8.68 0.21 5.89
CA ILE A 87 -7.99 1.08 6.84
C ILE A 87 -8.40 2.51 6.48
N THR A 88 -9.13 3.16 7.38
CA THR A 88 -9.69 4.49 7.14
C THR A 88 -8.69 5.61 7.43
N ARG A 89 -9.00 6.84 7.01
CA ARG A 89 -8.16 8.02 7.30
C ARG A 89 -8.03 8.24 8.80
N ASN A 90 -9.13 8.14 9.55
CA ASN A 90 -9.12 8.32 11.00
C ASN A 90 -8.22 7.32 11.70
N GLU A 91 -8.29 6.04 11.33
CA GLU A 91 -7.42 5.00 11.86
C GLU A 91 -5.93 5.29 11.57
N MET A 92 -5.62 5.80 10.37
CA MET A 92 -4.26 6.20 10.02
C MET A 92 -3.78 7.42 10.82
N ASP A 93 -4.66 8.40 11.03
CA ASP A 93 -4.34 9.62 11.78
C ASP A 93 -4.11 9.35 13.26
N GLU A 94 -4.96 8.55 13.89
CA GLU A 94 -4.84 8.17 15.31
C GLU A 94 -3.55 7.42 15.61
N ARG A 95 -3.19 6.50 14.73
CA ARG A 95 -1.96 5.71 14.86
C ARG A 95 -0.70 6.45 14.38
N GLY A 96 -0.82 7.65 13.83
CA GLY A 96 0.30 8.43 13.30
C GLY A 96 1.01 7.73 12.14
N VAL A 97 0.26 7.12 11.22
CA VAL A 97 0.78 6.34 10.12
C VAL A 97 1.54 7.21 9.10
N THR A 98 2.75 6.80 8.74
CA THR A 98 3.63 7.52 7.80
C THR A 98 3.99 6.74 6.54
N SER A 99 3.60 5.46 6.45
CA SER A 99 3.80 4.59 5.28
C SER A 99 2.66 3.59 5.13
N VAL A 100 2.48 3.03 3.93
CA VAL A 100 1.49 1.96 3.70
C VAL A 100 1.84 0.71 4.51
N ALA A 101 3.14 0.41 4.67
CA ALA A 101 3.60 -0.70 5.51
C ALA A 101 3.16 -0.54 6.98
N GLN A 102 3.23 0.67 7.55
CA GLN A 102 2.70 0.95 8.89
C GLN A 102 1.18 0.86 8.95
N ALA A 103 0.48 1.36 7.92
CA ALA A 103 -0.99 1.31 7.89
C ALA A 103 -1.51 -0.11 8.05
N VAL A 104 -0.91 -1.08 7.35
CA VAL A 104 -1.35 -2.48 7.32
C VAL A 104 -0.90 -3.33 8.52
N ARG A 105 -0.14 -2.77 9.46
CA ARG A 105 0.46 -3.50 10.60
C ARG A 105 -0.58 -4.23 11.46
N TYR A 106 -1.79 -3.71 11.56
CA TYR A 106 -2.90 -4.29 12.33
C TYR A 106 -3.86 -5.13 11.49
N THR A 107 -3.49 -5.45 10.23
CA THR A 107 -4.31 -6.24 9.32
C THR A 107 -3.87 -7.71 9.33
N PRO A 108 -4.80 -8.68 9.51
CA PRO A 108 -4.43 -10.10 9.59
C PRO A 108 -3.89 -10.62 8.25
N GLY A 109 -2.90 -11.54 8.29
CA GLY A 109 -2.34 -12.17 7.10
C GLY A 109 -1.58 -11.24 6.15
N VAL A 110 -1.25 -10.01 6.59
CA VAL A 110 -0.39 -9.05 5.87
C VAL A 110 0.94 -8.92 6.58
N PHE A 111 2.02 -8.93 5.82
CA PHE A 111 3.38 -8.86 6.37
C PHE A 111 4.21 -7.83 5.61
N ALA A 112 4.86 -6.90 6.32
CA ALA A 112 5.84 -5.95 5.78
C ALA A 112 7.24 -6.56 5.86
N GLN A 113 7.84 -6.89 4.71
CA GLN A 113 9.06 -7.70 4.61
C GLN A 113 10.28 -7.08 5.28
N TYR A 114 10.44 -5.75 5.20
CA TYR A 114 11.56 -5.02 5.80
C TYR A 114 11.13 -4.20 7.04
N GLY A 115 9.96 -4.52 7.63
CA GLY A 115 9.36 -3.66 8.62
C GLY A 115 8.99 -2.29 8.01
N ASP A 116 9.18 -1.22 8.76
CA ASP A 116 8.84 0.15 8.33
C ASP A 116 10.07 0.95 7.84
N ASN A 117 11.22 0.29 7.67
CA ASN A 117 12.53 0.95 7.58
C ASN A 117 13.01 1.18 6.15
N ASP A 118 12.29 0.75 5.12
CA ASP A 118 12.67 0.96 3.73
C ASP A 118 12.03 2.26 3.21
N VAL A 119 12.86 3.25 2.86
CA VAL A 119 12.39 4.53 2.30
C VAL A 119 11.93 4.36 0.85
N ARG A 120 12.40 3.32 0.15
CA ARG A 120 12.22 3.16 -1.29
C ARG A 120 10.83 2.67 -1.68
N TYR A 121 10.33 1.61 -1.01
CA TYR A 121 9.11 0.90 -1.44
C TYR A 121 8.37 0.32 -0.24
N ASP A 122 7.07 0.06 -0.43
CA ASP A 122 6.23 -0.71 0.50
C ASP A 122 6.26 -2.20 0.10
N TRP A 123 7.16 -2.96 0.67
CA TRP A 123 7.34 -4.38 0.42
C TRP A 123 6.37 -5.20 1.28
N LEU A 124 5.28 -5.63 0.66
CA LEU A 124 4.21 -6.33 1.36
C LEU A 124 4.05 -7.76 0.84
N THR A 125 3.57 -8.65 1.71
CA THR A 125 2.92 -9.89 1.32
C THR A 125 1.52 -9.97 1.93
N VAL A 126 0.60 -10.56 1.21
CA VAL A 126 -0.76 -10.88 1.65
C VAL A 126 -0.94 -12.38 1.50
N ARG A 127 -1.27 -13.08 2.59
CA ARG A 127 -1.36 -14.55 2.61
C ARG A 127 -0.13 -15.24 2.00
N GLY A 128 1.08 -14.66 2.23
CA GLY A 128 2.36 -15.20 1.74
C GLY A 128 2.75 -14.82 0.31
N PHE A 129 1.91 -14.10 -0.44
CA PHE A 129 2.19 -13.69 -1.82
C PHE A 129 2.32 -12.17 -1.94
N THR A 130 3.18 -11.69 -2.86
CA THR A 130 3.32 -10.26 -3.14
C THR A 130 2.05 -9.72 -3.81
N PRO A 131 1.30 -8.80 -3.19
CA PRO A 131 0.06 -8.29 -3.76
C PRO A 131 0.32 -7.35 -4.94
N SER A 132 -0.62 -7.30 -5.87
CA SER A 132 -0.68 -6.22 -6.84
C SER A 132 -1.12 -4.92 -6.15
N ARG A 133 -0.52 -3.78 -6.53
CA ARG A 133 -0.81 -2.49 -5.91
C ARG A 133 -1.58 -1.60 -6.87
N TYR A 134 -2.63 -0.98 -6.36
CA TYR A 134 -3.54 -0.12 -7.11
C TYR A 134 -3.65 1.25 -6.42
N LEU A 135 -3.87 2.28 -7.21
CA LEU A 135 -4.30 3.59 -6.75
C LEU A 135 -5.58 3.95 -7.52
N ASP A 136 -6.65 4.28 -6.79
CA ASP A 136 -7.97 4.59 -7.37
C ASP A 136 -8.52 3.53 -8.32
N GLY A 137 -8.21 2.25 -8.04
CA GLY A 137 -8.65 1.10 -8.85
C GLY A 137 -7.82 0.83 -10.12
N LEU A 138 -6.79 1.63 -10.39
CA LEU A 138 -5.87 1.44 -11.51
C LEU A 138 -4.52 0.88 -11.03
N LEU A 139 -3.97 -0.10 -11.75
CA LEU A 139 -2.72 -0.78 -11.39
C LEU A 139 -1.54 0.20 -11.35
N LEU A 140 -0.69 0.11 -10.36
CA LEU A 140 0.57 0.85 -10.30
C LEU A 140 1.67 0.12 -11.09
N PRO A 141 2.54 0.84 -11.82
CA PRO A 141 3.65 0.23 -12.54
C PRO A 141 4.57 -0.56 -11.62
N PHE A 142 5.17 -1.59 -12.17
CA PHE A 142 6.18 -2.39 -11.49
C PHE A 142 7.58 -2.19 -12.09
N GLY A 143 7.66 -1.95 -13.40
CA GLY A 143 8.91 -1.87 -14.15
C GLY A 143 9.43 -3.25 -14.59
N ALA A 144 10.56 -3.25 -15.29
CA ALA A 144 11.18 -4.46 -15.83
C ALA A 144 11.84 -5.32 -14.74
N ARG A 145 12.30 -4.68 -13.65
CA ARG A 145 12.96 -5.33 -12.50
C ARG A 145 12.33 -4.99 -11.16
N GLY A 146 11.28 -4.19 -11.15
CA GLY A 146 10.56 -3.84 -9.93
C GLY A 146 11.17 -2.67 -9.14
N TYR A 147 12.02 -1.88 -9.76
CA TYR A 147 12.61 -0.70 -9.09
C TYR A 147 11.94 0.62 -9.49
N SER A 148 11.27 0.71 -10.64
CA SER A 148 10.47 1.89 -11.01
C SER A 148 9.02 1.79 -10.52
N GLN A 149 8.86 1.46 -9.23
CA GLN A 149 7.57 1.42 -8.56
C GLN A 149 7.29 2.77 -7.90
N PRO A 150 6.07 3.32 -8.03
CA PRO A 150 5.71 4.50 -7.25
C PRO A 150 5.57 4.15 -5.77
N ARG A 151 6.03 5.06 -4.92
CA ARG A 151 5.72 5.06 -3.49
C ARG A 151 4.60 6.06 -3.23
N ILE A 152 3.53 5.64 -2.59
CA ILE A 152 2.37 6.49 -2.36
C ILE A 152 2.48 7.14 -0.97
N ASP A 153 2.40 8.47 -0.92
CA ASP A 153 2.38 9.21 0.34
C ASP A 153 1.03 9.02 1.03
N THR A 154 1.07 8.54 2.29
CA THR A 154 -0.15 8.22 3.04
C THR A 154 -0.97 9.46 3.40
N TYR A 155 -0.37 10.67 3.42
CA TYR A 155 -1.12 11.89 3.68
C TYR A 155 -2.08 12.24 2.52
N GLY A 156 -1.73 11.85 1.28
CA GLY A 156 -2.59 11.99 0.11
C GLY A 156 -3.73 10.97 0.01
N LEU A 157 -3.82 10.01 0.94
CA LEU A 157 -4.81 8.93 0.90
C LEU A 157 -6.00 9.18 1.83
N GLU A 158 -7.17 8.79 1.38
CA GLU A 158 -8.40 8.71 2.16
C GLU A 158 -8.50 7.37 2.90
N ARG A 159 -8.16 6.27 2.23
CA ARG A 159 -8.20 4.91 2.79
C ARG A 159 -7.29 3.96 2.02
N ILE A 160 -7.01 2.81 2.66
CA ILE A 160 -6.29 1.69 2.07
C ILE A 160 -7.18 0.47 2.20
N GLU A 161 -7.40 -0.25 1.10
CA GLU A 161 -8.22 -1.45 1.04
C GLU A 161 -7.36 -2.65 0.65
N ILE A 162 -7.51 -3.77 1.34
CA ILE A 162 -6.80 -5.01 1.05
C ILE A 162 -7.85 -6.05 0.68
N LEU A 163 -7.92 -6.36 -0.62
CA LEU A 163 -8.74 -7.45 -1.13
C LEU A 163 -7.92 -8.72 -1.11
N LYS A 164 -8.33 -9.71 -0.33
CA LYS A 164 -7.58 -10.94 -0.12
C LYS A 164 -7.99 -12.04 -1.09
N GLY A 165 -6.99 -12.83 -1.50
CA GLY A 165 -7.18 -13.90 -2.46
C GLY A 165 -7.17 -13.45 -3.92
N PRO A 166 -7.25 -14.40 -4.87
CA PRO A 166 -7.23 -14.13 -6.30
C PRO A 166 -8.25 -13.08 -6.74
N SER A 167 -7.80 -12.07 -7.49
CA SER A 167 -8.62 -10.93 -7.92
C SER A 167 -8.66 -10.74 -9.44
N SER A 168 -8.07 -11.66 -10.20
CA SER A 168 -7.95 -11.52 -11.67
C SER A 168 -9.29 -11.45 -12.39
N GLY A 169 -10.36 -12.03 -11.86
CA GLY A 169 -11.69 -11.95 -12.44
C GLY A 169 -12.25 -10.53 -12.62
N MET A 170 -11.65 -9.51 -11.95
CA MET A 170 -12.03 -8.09 -12.10
C MET A 170 -10.84 -7.19 -12.44
N TYR A 171 -9.61 -7.59 -12.09
CA TYR A 171 -8.42 -6.73 -12.15
C TYR A 171 -7.35 -7.20 -13.14
N GLY A 172 -7.56 -8.34 -13.81
CA GLY A 172 -6.60 -8.91 -14.75
C GLY A 172 -5.42 -9.58 -14.05
N GLN A 173 -4.21 -9.42 -14.61
CA GLN A 173 -3.03 -10.07 -14.04
C GLN A 173 -2.81 -9.70 -12.58
N SER A 174 -2.77 -10.72 -11.71
CA SER A 174 -2.63 -10.54 -10.27
C SER A 174 -2.05 -11.79 -9.61
N ALA A 175 -1.30 -11.59 -8.55
CA ALA A 175 -0.84 -12.68 -7.70
C ALA A 175 -1.99 -13.27 -6.88
N PRO A 176 -1.87 -14.53 -6.41
CA PRO A 176 -2.99 -15.20 -5.74
C PRO A 176 -3.29 -14.68 -4.33
N GLY A 177 -2.39 -13.92 -3.70
CA GLY A 177 -2.61 -13.36 -2.36
C GLY A 177 -3.62 -12.22 -2.32
N GLY A 178 -3.82 -11.54 -3.45
CA GLY A 178 -4.75 -10.42 -3.55
C GLY A 178 -4.13 -9.11 -3.99
N LEU A 179 -4.76 -8.01 -3.63
CA LEU A 179 -4.31 -6.66 -3.98
C LEU A 179 -4.43 -5.68 -2.82
N VAL A 180 -3.64 -4.60 -2.90
CA VAL A 180 -3.73 -3.42 -2.04
C VAL A 180 -4.17 -2.26 -2.90
N ASN A 181 -5.38 -1.75 -2.68
CA ASN A 181 -5.92 -0.58 -3.36
C ASN A 181 -5.88 0.62 -2.42
N MET A 182 -5.25 1.69 -2.86
CA MET A 182 -5.16 2.96 -2.16
C MET A 182 -6.13 3.93 -2.82
N THR A 183 -6.89 4.67 -2.02
CA THR A 183 -7.84 5.66 -2.53
C THR A 183 -7.32 7.06 -2.20
N SER A 184 -7.15 7.88 -3.23
CA SER A 184 -6.70 9.27 -3.11
C SER A 184 -7.78 10.14 -2.47
N LYS A 185 -7.38 11.16 -1.73
CA LYS A 185 -8.25 12.24 -1.27
C LYS A 185 -8.87 12.96 -2.45
N ARG A 186 -10.20 13.19 -2.39
CA ARG A 186 -10.97 13.90 -3.44
C ARG A 186 -11.51 15.22 -2.94
N PRO A 187 -11.84 16.18 -3.85
CA PRO A 187 -12.50 17.43 -3.50
C PRO A 187 -13.78 17.22 -2.68
N THR A 188 -13.96 18.03 -1.66
CA THR A 188 -15.10 18.00 -0.74
C THR A 188 -16.15 19.02 -1.12
N ALA A 189 -17.43 18.72 -0.85
CA ALA A 189 -18.53 19.65 -1.08
C ALA A 189 -18.54 20.80 -0.04
N GLU A 190 -17.97 20.53 1.13
CA GLU A 190 -17.82 21.49 2.22
C GLU A 190 -16.38 21.98 2.31
N PRO A 191 -16.14 23.26 2.70
CA PRO A 191 -14.78 23.74 2.94
C PRO A 191 -14.06 22.87 3.97
N PHE A 192 -12.84 22.47 3.66
CA PHE A 192 -11.96 21.73 4.53
C PHE A 192 -10.55 22.27 4.40
N ASN A 193 -9.98 22.74 5.48
CA ASN A 193 -8.63 23.25 5.52
C ASN A 193 -7.88 22.63 6.68
N GLU A 194 -6.69 22.09 6.39
CA GLU A 194 -5.84 21.45 7.39
C GLU A 194 -4.37 21.80 7.14
N VAL A 195 -3.65 22.10 8.22
CA VAL A 195 -2.19 22.16 8.25
C VAL A 195 -1.70 21.22 9.34
N VAL A 196 -0.66 20.43 9.03
CA VAL A 196 -0.05 19.49 9.95
C VAL A 196 1.45 19.72 10.02
N LEU A 197 1.98 19.87 11.24
CA LEU A 197 3.40 19.94 11.51
C LEU A 197 3.80 18.74 12.36
N GLN A 198 4.90 18.09 12.00
CA GLN A 198 5.41 16.92 12.72
C GLN A 198 6.89 17.09 13.01
N ALA A 199 7.29 16.66 14.21
CA ALA A 199 8.68 16.52 14.61
C ALA A 199 8.86 15.20 15.38
N GLY A 200 10.00 14.53 15.23
CA GLY A 200 10.16 13.23 15.87
C GLY A 200 11.57 12.67 15.86
N SER A 201 11.68 11.41 16.21
CA SER A 201 12.92 10.64 16.19
C SER A 201 13.60 10.72 14.83
N PHE A 202 14.93 10.61 14.83
CA PHE A 202 15.74 10.66 13.63
C PHE A 202 15.65 12.01 12.92
N ASN A 203 15.71 13.10 13.67
CA ASN A 203 15.69 14.48 13.16
C ASN A 203 14.54 14.73 12.16
N ARG A 204 13.40 14.04 12.36
CA ARG A 204 12.28 14.15 11.45
C ARG A 204 11.54 15.45 11.63
N TYR A 205 11.40 16.17 10.53
CA TYR A 205 10.54 17.35 10.40
C TYR A 205 9.65 17.18 9.16
N GLN A 206 8.37 17.44 9.32
CA GLN A 206 7.42 17.39 8.21
C GLN A 206 6.38 18.47 8.35
N GLY A 207 6.11 19.17 7.24
CA GLY A 207 4.95 20.02 7.05
C GLY A 207 4.02 19.40 6.02
N ALA A 208 2.72 19.42 6.28
CA ALA A 208 1.71 18.98 5.32
C ALA A 208 0.50 19.94 5.34
N PHE A 209 -0.20 20.00 4.22
CA PHE A 209 -1.42 20.81 4.08
C PHE A 209 -2.44 20.09 3.22
N ASP A 210 -3.72 20.42 3.45
CA ASP A 210 -4.85 19.87 2.73
C ASP A 210 -5.97 20.92 2.68
N PHE A 211 -6.19 21.52 1.51
CA PHE A 211 -7.19 22.55 1.28
C PHE A 211 -8.19 22.05 0.27
N SER A 212 -9.47 22.09 0.60
CA SER A 212 -10.54 21.57 -0.24
C SER A 212 -11.85 22.36 -0.05
N GLY A 213 -12.69 22.37 -1.07
CA GLY A 213 -14.01 22.97 -1.00
C GLY A 213 -14.59 23.33 -2.36
N PRO A 214 -15.76 23.98 -2.36
CA PRO A 214 -16.34 24.52 -3.58
C PRO A 214 -15.55 25.74 -4.08
N ALA A 215 -15.37 25.82 -5.40
CA ALA A 215 -14.74 26.95 -6.07
C ALA A 215 -15.79 27.97 -6.60
N ASP A 216 -17.08 27.61 -6.56
CA ASP A 216 -18.23 28.43 -6.96
C ASP A 216 -19.36 28.28 -5.95
N GLU A 217 -20.29 29.24 -5.95
CA GLU A 217 -21.44 29.26 -5.02
C GLU A 217 -22.44 28.13 -5.27
N GLU A 218 -22.50 27.61 -6.49
CA GLU A 218 -23.40 26.52 -6.88
C GLU A 218 -22.86 25.12 -6.53
N GLY A 219 -21.61 25.03 -6.09
CA GLY A 219 -20.94 23.75 -5.80
C GLY A 219 -20.74 22.85 -7.01
N LYS A 220 -20.74 23.42 -8.22
CA LYS A 220 -20.47 22.70 -9.47
C LYS A 220 -18.99 22.41 -9.66
N PHE A 221 -18.15 23.29 -9.15
CA PHE A 221 -16.70 23.18 -9.23
C PHE A 221 -16.12 23.03 -7.82
N LEU A 222 -15.43 21.90 -7.60
CA LEU A 222 -14.78 21.61 -6.33
C LEU A 222 -13.27 21.46 -6.56
N TYR A 223 -12.46 21.87 -5.60
CA TYR A 223 -11.02 21.71 -5.64
C TYR A 223 -10.49 21.01 -4.40
N ARG A 224 -9.35 20.37 -4.52
CA ARG A 224 -8.52 19.94 -3.40
C ARG A 224 -7.05 20.07 -3.76
N LEU A 225 -6.26 20.54 -2.82
CA LEU A 225 -4.81 20.63 -2.93
C LEU A 225 -4.18 20.05 -1.68
N THR A 226 -3.51 18.94 -1.83
CA THR A 226 -2.82 18.23 -0.74
C THR A 226 -1.31 18.23 -0.98
N GLY A 227 -0.51 18.45 0.06
CA GLY A 227 0.94 18.45 -0.09
C GLY A 227 1.68 18.07 1.18
N THR A 228 2.91 17.57 1.03
CA THR A 228 3.82 17.19 2.11
C THR A 228 5.25 17.57 1.75
N LEU A 229 5.96 18.15 2.73
CA LEU A 229 7.41 18.34 2.69
C LEU A 229 8.00 17.66 3.92
N ARG A 230 9.00 16.80 3.71
CA ARG A 230 9.68 16.05 4.78
C ARG A 230 11.19 16.16 4.62
N ASP A 231 11.84 16.32 5.76
CA ASP A 231 13.28 16.16 5.95
C ASP A 231 13.46 15.28 7.19
N SER A 232 14.18 14.17 7.07
CA SER A 232 14.34 13.19 8.16
C SER A 232 15.58 12.35 7.93
N ASP A 233 16.32 12.07 9.00
CA ASP A 233 17.19 10.90 9.02
C ASP A 233 16.36 9.62 9.15
N THR A 234 17.04 8.47 9.10
CA THR A 234 16.45 7.16 9.44
C THR A 234 17.17 6.58 10.65
N GLN A 235 16.77 5.39 11.10
CA GLN A 235 17.53 4.68 12.15
C GLN A 235 18.94 4.28 11.70
N TYR A 236 19.26 4.28 10.41
CA TYR A 236 20.55 3.88 9.88
C TYR A 236 21.45 5.10 9.68
N GLN A 237 22.71 4.99 10.13
CA GLN A 237 23.73 6.01 9.87
C GLN A 237 23.82 6.30 8.36
N HIS A 238 23.98 7.56 7.98
CA HIS A 238 24.11 8.02 6.59
C HIS A 238 22.92 7.75 5.67
N VAL A 239 21.74 7.41 6.21
CA VAL A 239 20.52 7.17 5.43
C VAL A 239 19.43 8.15 5.86
N ASP A 240 18.95 8.94 4.92
CA ASP A 240 17.90 9.95 5.11
C ASP A 240 16.64 9.68 4.28
N ASP A 241 15.55 10.45 4.49
CA ASP A 241 14.28 10.44 3.76
C ASP A 241 13.84 11.90 3.52
N GLU A 242 14.31 12.51 2.45
CA GLU A 242 13.81 13.79 1.96
C GLU A 242 12.64 13.53 1.01
N ARG A 243 11.50 14.18 1.25
CA ARG A 243 10.30 13.96 0.43
C ARG A 243 9.56 15.25 0.12
N GLN A 244 9.16 15.37 -1.12
CA GLN A 244 8.28 16.42 -1.64
C GLN A 244 7.10 15.76 -2.32
N PHE A 245 5.88 16.10 -1.91
CA PHE A 245 4.65 15.56 -2.49
C PHE A 245 3.64 16.68 -2.68
N ILE A 246 2.96 16.69 -3.83
CA ILE A 246 1.84 17.59 -4.12
C ILE A 246 0.81 16.86 -4.99
N ALA A 247 -0.46 17.01 -4.64
CA ALA A 247 -1.58 16.38 -5.33
C ALA A 247 -2.75 17.35 -5.49
N PRO A 248 -2.83 18.14 -6.58
CA PRO A 248 -4.01 18.89 -6.93
C PRO A 248 -5.08 17.99 -7.54
N SER A 249 -6.33 18.22 -7.21
CA SER A 249 -7.49 17.61 -7.87
C SER A 249 -8.64 18.60 -8.00
N PHE A 250 -9.47 18.36 -9.00
CA PHE A 250 -10.56 19.22 -9.38
C PHE A 250 -11.76 18.37 -9.80
N THR A 251 -12.94 18.67 -9.29
CA THR A 251 -14.19 18.00 -9.67
C THR A 251 -15.15 18.97 -10.30
N TRP A 252 -15.63 18.64 -11.49
CA TRP A 252 -16.69 19.36 -12.20
C TRP A 252 -17.98 18.53 -12.17
N ARG A 253 -19.05 19.15 -11.70
CA ARG A 253 -20.40 18.57 -11.58
C ARG A 253 -21.38 19.40 -12.39
N PRO A 254 -21.46 19.26 -13.72
CA PRO A 254 -22.37 20.06 -14.54
C PRO A 254 -23.84 19.78 -14.24
N SER A 255 -24.15 18.58 -13.72
CA SER A 255 -25.49 18.15 -13.27
C SER A 255 -25.37 17.18 -12.12
N SER A 256 -26.51 16.81 -11.53
CA SER A 256 -26.59 15.72 -10.52
C SER A 256 -26.18 14.37 -11.05
N ASP A 257 -26.20 14.17 -12.36
CA ASP A 257 -25.96 12.90 -13.03
C ASP A 257 -24.52 12.76 -13.55
N THR A 258 -23.75 13.84 -13.61
CA THR A 258 -22.41 13.85 -14.18
C THR A 258 -21.40 14.42 -13.21
N SER A 259 -20.31 13.70 -13.00
CA SER A 259 -19.15 14.13 -12.22
C SER A 259 -17.87 13.77 -12.96
N LEU A 260 -17.02 14.76 -13.22
CA LEU A 260 -15.68 14.57 -13.77
C LEU A 260 -14.65 15.04 -12.74
N ASN A 261 -13.88 14.11 -12.21
CA ASN A 261 -12.74 14.39 -11.34
C ASN A 261 -11.45 14.33 -12.16
N LEU A 262 -10.70 15.41 -12.18
CA LEU A 262 -9.34 15.49 -12.72
C LEU A 262 -8.37 15.44 -11.55
N SER A 263 -7.31 14.66 -11.63
CA SER A 263 -6.30 14.52 -10.59
C SER A 263 -4.90 14.52 -11.16
N ALA A 264 -3.99 15.15 -10.46
CA ALA A 264 -2.56 15.05 -10.72
C ALA A 264 -1.83 14.86 -9.39
N GLN A 265 -0.68 14.21 -9.44
CA GLN A 265 0.25 14.16 -8.32
C GLN A 265 1.69 14.15 -8.82
N TYR A 266 2.55 14.78 -8.05
CA TYR A 266 3.99 14.73 -8.20
C TYR A 266 4.62 14.40 -6.86
N GLN A 267 5.61 13.51 -6.88
CA GLN A 267 6.39 13.19 -5.70
C GLN A 267 7.85 12.99 -6.08
N LYS A 268 8.73 13.53 -5.25
CA LYS A 268 10.17 13.27 -5.31
C LYS A 268 10.64 12.78 -3.94
N ILE A 269 11.37 11.68 -3.95
CA ILE A 269 12.09 11.14 -2.78
C ILE A 269 13.56 11.18 -3.11
N THR A 270 14.36 11.72 -2.21
CA THR A 270 15.83 11.63 -2.25
C THR A 270 16.26 10.99 -0.94
N SER A 271 17.13 10.00 -1.03
CA SER A 271 17.74 9.38 0.14
C SER A 271 19.21 9.10 -0.12
N HIS A 272 20.05 9.76 0.62
CA HIS A 272 21.46 9.39 0.71
C HIS A 272 21.58 8.04 1.44
N GLY A 273 22.68 7.35 1.29
CA GLY A 273 22.81 5.99 1.83
C GLY A 273 21.96 4.92 1.12
N GLY A 274 21.35 5.27 -0.05
CA GLY A 274 20.64 4.31 -0.89
C GLY A 274 19.23 3.93 -0.43
N GLY A 275 18.66 4.60 0.57
CA GLY A 275 17.24 4.58 0.99
C GLY A 275 16.70 3.28 1.56
N GLY A 276 17.38 2.17 1.41
CA GLY A 276 16.93 0.86 1.89
C GLY A 276 17.64 0.42 3.15
N ALA A 277 16.98 -0.43 3.93
CA ALA A 277 17.62 -1.10 5.04
C ALA A 277 18.94 -1.78 4.62
N PRO A 278 19.99 -1.66 5.41
CA PRO A 278 21.27 -2.32 5.13
C PRO A 278 21.14 -3.83 5.11
N VAL A 279 21.82 -4.46 4.16
CA VAL A 279 21.88 -5.92 4.04
C VAL A 279 23.00 -6.43 4.96
N LEU A 280 22.62 -7.08 6.07
CA LEU A 280 23.53 -7.53 7.11
C LEU A 280 23.76 -9.03 7.05
N PRO A 281 24.91 -9.55 7.57
CA PRO A 281 25.13 -10.99 7.68
C PRO A 281 24.23 -11.61 8.75
N VAL A 282 23.95 -12.91 8.61
CA VAL A 282 23.24 -13.72 9.60
C VAL A 282 23.97 -13.70 10.94
N ILE A 283 25.30 -13.91 10.90
CA ILE A 283 26.17 -13.78 12.07
C ILE A 283 26.31 -12.29 12.40
N GLY A 284 25.94 -11.94 13.61
CA GLY A 284 25.85 -10.57 14.09
C GLY A 284 24.44 -9.99 14.04
N THR A 285 23.48 -10.66 13.37
CA THR A 285 22.05 -10.24 13.37
C THR A 285 21.15 -11.32 13.94
N LEU A 286 20.83 -12.36 13.17
CA LEU A 286 20.02 -13.48 13.63
C LEU A 286 20.78 -14.31 14.66
N GLU A 287 22.03 -14.58 14.41
CA GLU A 287 22.95 -15.31 15.27
C GLU A 287 23.99 -14.32 15.84
N LYS A 288 24.34 -14.48 17.11
CA LYS A 288 25.36 -13.67 17.77
C LYS A 288 26.75 -14.06 17.26
N SER A 289 27.59 -13.09 16.85
CA SER A 289 29.01 -13.36 16.61
C SER A 289 29.69 -13.81 17.91
N ALA A 290 30.53 -14.82 17.81
CA ALA A 290 31.29 -15.33 18.96
C ALA A 290 32.31 -14.30 19.48
N THR A 291 32.83 -13.44 18.60
CA THR A 291 33.90 -12.48 18.91
C THR A 291 33.40 -11.06 19.16
N ALA A 292 32.34 -10.62 18.47
CA ALA A 292 31.94 -9.20 18.46
C ALA A 292 30.49 -8.95 18.90
N GLY A 293 29.71 -10.01 19.15
CA GLY A 293 28.33 -9.84 19.63
C GLY A 293 27.33 -9.60 18.52
N TYR A 294 26.42 -8.62 18.71
CA TYR A 294 25.45 -8.22 17.68
C TYR A 294 25.89 -6.93 17.00
N ILE A 295 25.67 -6.85 15.69
CA ILE A 295 25.86 -5.64 14.90
C ILE A 295 24.92 -4.56 15.44
N PRO A 296 25.37 -3.31 15.63
CA PRO A 296 24.49 -2.19 16.00
C PRO A 296 23.32 -2.04 15.02
N ARG A 297 22.13 -1.69 15.56
CA ARG A 297 20.90 -1.59 14.73
C ARG A 297 20.95 -0.45 13.72
N ASP A 298 21.71 0.59 14.02
CA ASP A 298 21.94 1.76 13.19
C ASP A 298 23.07 1.56 12.16
N ARG A 299 23.67 0.36 12.08
CA ARG A 299 24.82 0.08 11.23
C ARG A 299 24.50 0.31 9.76
N PHE A 300 25.28 1.17 9.11
CA PHE A 300 25.35 1.32 7.67
C PHE A 300 26.48 0.45 7.12
N VAL A 301 26.30 -0.17 5.96
CA VAL A 301 27.30 -1.06 5.33
C VAL A 301 27.69 -0.60 3.92
N GLY A 302 27.08 0.48 3.47
CA GLY A 302 27.33 1.12 2.18
C GLY A 302 28.55 2.05 2.19
N GLU A 303 28.55 3.00 1.28
CA GLU A 303 29.58 4.03 1.18
C GLU A 303 28.92 5.41 1.06
N PRO A 304 29.04 6.30 2.08
CA PRO A 304 28.28 7.56 2.15
C PRO A 304 28.44 8.45 0.92
N GLY A 305 29.64 8.46 0.31
CA GLY A 305 29.91 9.25 -0.89
C GLY A 305 29.39 8.66 -2.21
N TYR A 306 28.91 7.42 -2.19
CA TYR A 306 28.43 6.72 -3.37
C TYR A 306 26.94 6.38 -3.33
N ASP A 307 26.44 5.94 -2.19
CA ASP A 307 25.09 5.41 -2.04
C ASP A 307 24.04 6.52 -2.13
N ILE A 308 23.08 6.34 -3.04
CA ILE A 308 21.94 7.25 -3.21
C ILE A 308 20.74 6.50 -3.79
N PHE A 309 19.57 6.90 -3.36
CA PHE A 309 18.30 6.53 -3.97
C PHE A 309 17.52 7.79 -4.33
N THR A 310 17.03 7.88 -5.54
CA THR A 310 16.04 8.89 -5.94
C THR A 310 14.85 8.21 -6.60
N ASN A 311 13.66 8.69 -6.29
CA ASN A 311 12.43 8.29 -6.95
C ASN A 311 11.66 9.57 -7.29
N GLU A 312 11.46 9.82 -8.56
CA GLU A 312 10.66 10.92 -9.07
C GLU A 312 9.47 10.34 -9.83
N GLN A 313 8.26 10.70 -9.40
CA GLN A 313 7.04 10.18 -9.99
C GLN A 313 6.04 11.29 -10.29
N ALA A 314 5.37 11.18 -11.42
CA ALA A 314 4.29 12.05 -11.83
C ALA A 314 3.13 11.21 -12.35
N MET A 315 1.92 11.56 -11.92
CA MET A 315 0.69 10.92 -12.37
C MET A 315 -0.32 12.00 -12.74
N VAL A 316 -1.06 11.75 -13.80
CA VAL A 316 -2.20 12.58 -14.22
C VAL A 316 -3.30 11.67 -14.69
N GLY A 317 -4.53 11.96 -14.29
CA GLY A 317 -5.66 11.12 -14.63
C GLY A 317 -7.00 11.79 -14.40
N TYR A 318 -8.03 11.04 -14.74
CA TYR A 318 -9.41 11.46 -14.47
C TYR A 318 -10.29 10.26 -14.13
N THR A 319 -11.42 10.58 -13.47
CA THR A 319 -12.56 9.68 -13.34
C THR A 319 -13.81 10.45 -13.76
N LEU A 320 -14.53 9.88 -14.73
CA LEU A 320 -15.84 10.35 -15.19
C LEU A 320 -16.90 9.38 -14.66
N ASP A 321 -17.86 9.88 -13.94
CA ASP A 321 -19.09 9.16 -13.54
C ASP A 321 -20.29 9.85 -14.21
N HIS A 322 -21.12 9.08 -14.92
CA HIS A 322 -22.32 9.58 -15.58
C HIS A 322 -23.49 8.60 -15.42
N ARG A 323 -24.58 9.07 -14.85
CA ARG A 323 -25.84 8.34 -14.75
C ARG A 323 -26.67 8.68 -15.99
N MET A 324 -26.82 7.73 -16.91
CA MET A 324 -27.60 7.89 -18.14
C MET A 324 -29.09 7.89 -17.85
N ASN A 325 -29.53 7.01 -16.93
CA ASN A 325 -30.90 6.89 -16.43
C ASN A 325 -30.90 6.05 -15.13
N ASP A 326 -32.09 5.65 -14.64
CA ASP A 326 -32.21 4.88 -13.40
C ASP A 326 -31.64 3.46 -13.49
N THR A 327 -31.46 2.92 -14.69
CA THR A 327 -30.89 1.60 -14.93
C THR A 327 -29.40 1.67 -15.23
N TRP A 328 -28.97 2.59 -16.08
CA TRP A 328 -27.65 2.61 -16.66
C TRP A 328 -26.77 3.74 -16.15
N SER A 329 -25.56 3.41 -15.77
CA SER A 329 -24.52 4.39 -15.48
C SER A 329 -23.18 3.98 -16.09
N LEU A 330 -22.41 4.99 -16.52
CA LEU A 330 -21.08 4.86 -17.09
C LEU A 330 -20.04 5.37 -16.08
N ARG A 331 -18.97 4.63 -15.89
CA ARG A 331 -17.76 5.11 -15.24
C ARG A 331 -16.56 4.88 -16.16
N GLN A 332 -15.72 5.90 -16.28
CA GLN A 332 -14.46 5.78 -16.98
C GLN A 332 -13.33 6.36 -16.14
N SER A 333 -12.26 5.61 -15.95
CA SER A 333 -11.07 6.06 -15.24
C SER A 333 -9.86 5.90 -16.14
N ALA A 334 -9.03 6.94 -16.25
CA ALA A 334 -7.78 6.86 -16.99
C ALA A 334 -6.65 7.51 -16.23
N ARG A 335 -5.42 6.98 -16.35
CA ARG A 335 -4.22 7.54 -15.73
C ARG A 335 -2.98 7.29 -16.58
N TYR A 336 -2.17 8.31 -16.69
CA TYR A 336 -0.78 8.23 -17.14
C TYR A 336 0.14 8.37 -15.93
N THR A 337 1.12 7.48 -15.84
CA THR A 337 2.09 7.45 -14.73
C THR A 337 3.49 7.41 -15.33
N ASN A 338 4.36 8.29 -14.82
CA ASN A 338 5.80 8.27 -15.07
C ASN A 338 6.52 8.05 -13.74
N VAL A 339 7.49 7.14 -13.71
CA VAL A 339 8.36 6.91 -12.57
C VAL A 339 9.80 6.80 -13.05
N ASP A 340 10.68 7.59 -12.46
CA ASP A 340 12.13 7.55 -12.68
C ASP A 340 12.82 7.25 -11.35
N THR A 341 13.62 6.21 -11.32
CA THR A 341 14.39 5.82 -10.14
C THR A 341 15.87 5.69 -10.47
N ASN A 342 16.70 6.17 -9.57
CA ASN A 342 18.14 5.96 -9.64
C ASN A 342 18.63 5.41 -8.29
N THR A 343 19.20 4.23 -8.34
CA THR A 343 19.75 3.58 -7.14
C THR A 343 21.22 3.28 -7.37
N ARG A 344 22.06 3.72 -6.44
CA ARG A 344 23.47 3.33 -6.31
C ARG A 344 23.70 2.86 -4.90
N ARG A 345 24.32 1.71 -4.73
CA ARG A 345 24.58 1.12 -3.42
C ARG A 345 25.88 0.33 -3.42
N VAL A 346 26.59 0.41 -2.30
CA VAL A 346 27.60 -0.55 -1.91
C VAL A 346 26.97 -1.52 -0.91
N GLN A 347 27.20 -2.78 -1.07
CA GLN A 347 26.61 -3.84 -0.23
C GLN A 347 27.66 -4.88 0.13
N ILE A 348 27.43 -5.62 1.22
CA ILE A 348 28.22 -6.78 1.56
C ILE A 348 27.97 -7.89 0.51
N GLY A 349 29.02 -8.37 -0.10
CA GLY A 349 28.99 -9.50 -1.04
C GLY A 349 29.25 -10.83 -0.37
N ALA A 350 30.19 -10.86 0.57
CA ALA A 350 30.52 -12.04 1.36
C ALA A 350 31.22 -11.66 2.66
N MET A 351 31.07 -12.52 3.68
CA MET A 351 31.87 -12.47 4.90
C MET A 351 33.09 -13.35 4.75
N LEU A 352 34.27 -12.82 5.13
CA LEU A 352 35.52 -13.58 5.20
C LEU A 352 35.83 -14.06 6.61
N SER A 353 35.25 -13.39 7.62
CA SER A 353 35.26 -13.79 9.01
C SER A 353 33.99 -13.29 9.69
N ASP A 354 33.84 -13.50 10.98
CA ASP A 354 32.70 -12.96 11.76
C ASP A 354 32.57 -11.43 11.69
N THR A 355 33.68 -10.72 11.39
CA THR A 355 33.71 -9.25 11.41
C THR A 355 34.10 -8.60 10.08
N GLN A 356 34.81 -9.33 9.22
CA GLN A 356 35.39 -8.79 7.99
C GLN A 356 34.59 -9.22 6.77
N ALA A 357 34.19 -8.26 5.97
CA ALA A 357 33.42 -8.44 4.75
C ALA A 357 34.15 -7.91 3.51
N VAL A 358 33.86 -8.50 2.37
CA VAL A 358 34.08 -7.89 1.05
C VAL A 358 32.78 -7.29 0.56
N ARG A 359 32.88 -6.10 -0.06
CA ARG A 359 31.70 -5.38 -0.59
C ARG A 359 31.71 -5.41 -2.12
N TYR A 360 30.60 -5.06 -2.73
CA TYR A 360 30.48 -4.78 -4.15
C TYR A 360 29.65 -3.51 -4.37
N ALA A 361 29.94 -2.78 -5.44
CA ALA A 361 29.17 -1.60 -5.81
C ALA A 361 28.18 -1.92 -6.93
N TRP A 362 26.99 -1.39 -6.80
CA TRP A 362 25.88 -1.61 -7.71
C TRP A 362 25.18 -0.30 -8.05
N ALA A 363 24.74 -0.16 -9.32
CA ALA A 363 23.92 0.95 -9.77
C ALA A 363 22.87 0.43 -10.74
N PHE A 364 21.60 0.79 -10.52
CA PHE A 364 20.48 0.30 -11.30
C PHE A 364 19.36 1.34 -11.45
N PRO A 365 19.56 2.34 -12.33
CA PRO A 365 18.46 3.23 -12.71
C PRO A 365 17.38 2.46 -13.49
N GLU A 366 16.12 2.75 -13.19
CA GLU A 366 14.97 2.23 -13.91
C GLU A 366 13.92 3.32 -14.12
N THR A 367 13.35 3.36 -15.33
CA THR A 367 12.24 4.26 -15.67
C THR A 367 11.04 3.44 -16.14
N SER A 368 9.83 3.89 -15.79
CA SER A 368 8.59 3.32 -16.33
C SER A 368 7.60 4.40 -16.73
N HIS A 369 6.90 4.15 -17.83
CA HIS A 369 5.80 4.94 -18.35
C HIS A 369 4.60 4.03 -18.54
N THR A 370 3.48 4.34 -17.89
CA THR A 370 2.28 3.51 -17.94
C THR A 370 1.07 4.35 -18.29
N PHE A 371 0.31 3.89 -19.26
CA PHE A 371 -1.02 4.41 -19.57
C PHE A 371 -2.06 3.33 -19.26
N GLN A 372 -3.15 3.72 -18.62
CA GLN A 372 -4.27 2.83 -18.33
C GLN A 372 -5.58 3.56 -18.53
N ILE A 373 -6.59 2.81 -18.99
CA ILE A 373 -7.98 3.23 -19.05
C ILE A 373 -8.87 2.05 -18.67
N ASP A 374 -9.88 2.29 -17.85
CA ASP A 374 -10.91 1.32 -17.46
C ASP A 374 -12.29 1.93 -17.73
N ASN A 375 -13.07 1.29 -18.57
CA ASN A 375 -14.43 1.69 -18.94
C ASN A 375 -15.40 0.70 -18.30
N GLN A 376 -16.38 1.19 -17.57
CA GLN A 376 -17.38 0.40 -16.85
C GLN A 376 -18.78 0.88 -17.24
N LEU A 377 -19.62 -0.02 -17.69
CA LEU A 377 -21.03 0.20 -17.87
C LEU A 377 -21.79 -0.61 -16.82
N ASN A 378 -22.51 0.07 -15.93
CA ASN A 378 -23.24 -0.56 -14.85
C ASN A 378 -24.75 -0.53 -15.15
N ALA A 379 -25.43 -1.64 -14.87
CA ALA A 379 -26.87 -1.75 -15.02
C ALA A 379 -27.51 -2.26 -13.72
N LYS A 380 -28.52 -1.55 -13.22
CA LYS A 380 -29.33 -1.97 -12.06
C LYS A 380 -30.77 -2.18 -12.50
N PHE A 381 -31.27 -3.39 -12.31
CA PHE A 381 -32.64 -3.74 -12.71
C PHE A 381 -33.20 -4.92 -11.89
N ASN A 382 -34.50 -5.08 -11.92
CA ASN A 382 -35.17 -6.23 -11.34
C ASN A 382 -35.62 -7.21 -12.44
N ALA A 383 -35.41 -8.50 -12.20
CA ALA A 383 -35.88 -9.57 -13.08
C ALA A 383 -36.68 -10.60 -12.24
N GLY A 384 -38.01 -10.44 -12.23
CA GLY A 384 -38.88 -11.22 -11.35
C GLY A 384 -38.56 -10.96 -9.87
N PRO A 385 -38.23 -11.98 -9.06
CA PRO A 385 -37.90 -11.81 -7.65
C PRO A 385 -36.45 -11.38 -7.40
N THR A 386 -35.61 -11.28 -8.45
CA THR A 386 -34.19 -10.97 -8.31
C THR A 386 -33.91 -9.51 -8.65
N ARG A 387 -32.97 -8.89 -7.89
CA ARG A 387 -32.38 -7.62 -8.21
C ARG A 387 -30.95 -7.86 -8.69
N HIS A 388 -30.59 -7.21 -9.80
CA HIS A 388 -29.30 -7.34 -10.45
C HIS A 388 -28.53 -6.02 -10.38
N ASP A 389 -27.24 -6.08 -10.05
CA ASP A 389 -26.24 -5.01 -10.23
C ASP A 389 -25.13 -5.56 -11.13
N VAL A 390 -25.27 -5.30 -12.43
CA VAL A 390 -24.38 -5.84 -13.46
C VAL A 390 -23.33 -4.80 -13.82
N THR A 391 -22.08 -5.19 -13.88
CA THR A 391 -20.96 -4.39 -14.37
C THR A 391 -20.36 -5.06 -15.59
N PHE A 392 -20.32 -4.37 -16.71
CA PHE A 392 -19.52 -4.71 -17.89
C PHE A 392 -18.32 -3.79 -17.95
N GLY A 393 -17.15 -4.31 -18.26
CA GLY A 393 -15.97 -3.48 -18.34
C GLY A 393 -15.01 -3.87 -19.45
N LEU A 394 -14.32 -2.86 -19.96
CA LEU A 394 -13.22 -2.98 -20.91
C LEU A 394 -12.06 -2.12 -20.42
N ASP A 395 -10.95 -2.75 -20.11
CA ASP A 395 -9.74 -2.01 -19.69
C ASP A 395 -8.55 -2.27 -20.62
N TYR A 396 -7.69 -1.29 -20.67
CA TYR A 396 -6.42 -1.36 -21.40
C TYR A 396 -5.30 -0.79 -20.56
N LEU A 397 -4.17 -1.50 -20.54
CA LEU A 397 -2.92 -1.10 -19.91
C LEU A 397 -1.79 -1.20 -20.92
N ARG A 398 -0.91 -0.20 -20.93
CA ARG A 398 0.38 -0.28 -21.61
C ARG A 398 1.47 0.29 -20.73
N GLU A 399 2.50 -0.50 -20.48
CA GLU A 399 3.69 -0.11 -19.73
C GLU A 399 4.94 -0.26 -20.60
N LYS A 400 5.81 0.75 -20.55
CA LYS A 400 7.16 0.71 -21.09
C LYS A 400 8.14 0.96 -19.96
N SER A 401 9.13 0.10 -19.81
CA SER A 401 10.18 0.27 -18.80
C SER A 401 11.56 0.10 -19.41
N ARG A 402 12.52 0.84 -18.86
CA ARG A 402 13.96 0.74 -19.18
C ARG A 402 14.75 0.59 -17.90
N TYR A 403 15.49 -0.47 -17.81
CA TYR A 403 16.37 -0.79 -16.71
C TYR A 403 17.82 -0.90 -17.19
N ASN A 404 18.74 -0.29 -16.44
CA ASN A 404 20.16 -0.44 -16.69
C ASN A 404 20.82 -0.96 -15.41
N GLU A 405 21.69 -1.94 -15.54
CA GLU A 405 22.43 -2.49 -14.40
C GLU A 405 23.92 -2.33 -14.61
N SER A 406 24.57 -1.88 -13.58
CA SER A 406 26.02 -1.74 -13.49
C SER A 406 26.48 -2.38 -12.19
N SER A 407 27.45 -3.27 -12.22
CA SER A 407 28.01 -3.91 -11.03
C SER A 407 29.52 -4.00 -11.16
N LEU A 408 30.24 -3.52 -10.14
CA LEU A 408 31.60 -3.95 -9.89
C LEU A 408 31.50 -5.30 -9.18
N GLY A 409 32.21 -6.29 -9.57
CA GLY A 409 32.39 -7.51 -8.80
C GLY A 409 32.82 -7.23 -7.36
N LEU A 410 33.19 -8.24 -6.61
CA LEU A 410 33.70 -8.06 -5.25
C LEU A 410 34.90 -7.13 -5.25
N MET A 411 34.84 -6.10 -4.42
CA MET A 411 35.93 -5.15 -4.20
C MET A 411 36.91 -5.79 -3.22
N LEU A 412 38.03 -6.30 -3.74
CA LEU A 412 39.02 -7.07 -3.00
C LEU A 412 40.31 -6.26 -2.77
N PRO A 413 41.06 -6.54 -1.70
CA PRO A 413 42.41 -6.02 -1.52
C PRO A 413 43.35 -6.40 -2.68
N PRO A 414 44.33 -5.54 -3.06
CA PRO A 414 44.65 -4.24 -2.45
C PRO A 414 43.81 -3.07 -2.95
N ALA A 415 42.94 -3.28 -3.96
CA ALA A 415 42.13 -2.20 -4.56
C ALA A 415 41.05 -1.63 -3.63
N SER A 416 40.53 -2.43 -2.70
CA SER A 416 39.60 -1.99 -1.66
C SER A 416 39.94 -2.69 -0.34
N PRO A 417 39.98 -1.98 0.80
CA PRO A 417 40.19 -2.63 2.09
C PRO A 417 39.02 -3.52 2.45
N LEU A 418 39.24 -4.51 3.33
CA LEU A 418 38.15 -5.27 3.93
C LEU A 418 37.32 -4.34 4.81
N PHE A 419 36.03 -4.57 4.84
CA PHE A 419 35.08 -3.78 5.60
C PHE A 419 34.75 -4.48 6.92
N ASN A 420 35.06 -3.86 8.06
CA ASN A 420 34.68 -4.36 9.36
C ASN A 420 33.21 -3.97 9.66
N VAL A 421 32.30 -4.93 9.72
CA VAL A 421 30.87 -4.66 9.93
C VAL A 421 30.53 -4.16 11.34
N PHE A 422 31.41 -4.37 12.33
CA PHE A 422 31.23 -3.92 13.72
C PHE A 422 31.91 -2.57 14.00
N ASP A 423 32.97 -2.24 13.28
CA ASP A 423 33.73 -1.01 13.40
C ASP A 423 34.13 -0.54 11.98
N PRO A 424 33.18 0.07 11.24
CA PRO A 424 33.40 0.42 9.84
C PRO A 424 34.27 1.63 9.67
N ASP A 425 35.16 1.54 8.69
CA ASP A 425 35.87 2.69 8.13
C ASP A 425 35.22 3.03 6.77
N TYR A 426 34.72 4.25 6.67
CA TYR A 426 34.12 4.78 5.45
C TYR A 426 35.10 5.69 4.69
N GLY A 427 34.75 6.05 3.45
CA GLY A 427 35.54 6.91 2.61
C GLY A 427 36.37 6.16 1.56
N THR A 428 36.08 4.86 1.37
CA THR A 428 36.66 4.12 0.24
C THR A 428 36.14 4.70 -1.08
N PRO A 429 36.99 5.22 -1.97
CA PRO A 429 36.57 5.75 -3.25
C PRO A 429 35.91 4.65 -4.10
N VAL A 430 34.64 4.87 -4.52
CA VAL A 430 33.90 3.95 -5.38
C VAL A 430 33.61 4.63 -6.70
N THR A 431 34.23 4.13 -7.76
CA THR A 431 33.91 4.57 -9.12
C THR A 431 32.60 3.90 -9.59
N ARG A 432 31.69 4.67 -10.17
CA ARG A 432 30.46 4.09 -10.74
C ARG A 432 30.82 3.03 -11.80
N PRO A 433 30.33 1.80 -11.66
CA PRO A 433 30.59 0.74 -12.64
C PRO A 433 30.00 1.09 -14.00
N ALA A 434 30.63 0.60 -15.06
CA ALA A 434 30.07 0.66 -16.39
C ALA A 434 28.77 -0.18 -16.47
N THR A 435 27.83 0.26 -17.29
CA THR A 435 26.59 -0.51 -17.51
C THR A 435 26.90 -1.85 -18.15
N ALA A 436 26.50 -2.94 -17.51
CA ALA A 436 26.71 -4.32 -17.96
C ALA A 436 25.45 -4.93 -18.60
N THR A 437 24.27 -4.52 -18.11
CA THR A 437 22.97 -5.04 -18.61
C THR A 437 22.01 -3.89 -18.89
N LYS A 438 21.25 -4.00 -19.99
CA LYS A 438 20.14 -3.11 -20.34
C LYS A 438 18.91 -3.94 -20.62
N ILE A 439 17.79 -3.58 -20.03
CA ILE A 439 16.50 -4.23 -20.28
C ILE A 439 15.50 -3.17 -20.73
N ASN A 440 14.94 -3.36 -21.92
CA ASN A 440 13.81 -2.57 -22.42
C ASN A 440 12.60 -3.49 -22.46
N MET A 441 11.58 -3.19 -21.67
CA MET A 441 10.33 -3.95 -21.60
C MET A 441 9.18 -3.12 -22.12
N THR A 442 8.33 -3.75 -22.91
CA THR A 442 7.00 -3.22 -23.22
C THR A 442 6.00 -4.32 -22.89
N ARG A 443 4.96 -4.01 -22.14
CA ARG A 443 3.83 -4.91 -21.92
C ARG A 443 2.52 -4.19 -22.16
N SER A 444 1.53 -4.92 -22.68
CA SER A 444 0.16 -4.47 -22.83
C SER A 444 -0.80 -5.53 -22.33
N GLN A 445 -1.96 -5.10 -21.89
CA GLN A 445 -3.07 -5.94 -21.47
C GLN A 445 -4.36 -5.28 -21.96
N LEU A 446 -5.20 -6.06 -22.63
CA LEU A 446 -6.58 -5.72 -22.94
C LEU A 446 -7.44 -6.70 -22.15
N GLY A 447 -8.40 -6.22 -21.38
CA GLY A 447 -9.27 -7.05 -20.57
C GLY A 447 -10.75 -6.75 -20.83
N LEU A 448 -11.52 -7.78 -21.10
CA LEU A 448 -12.99 -7.72 -21.15
C LEU A 448 -13.55 -8.48 -19.95
N TYR A 449 -14.38 -7.83 -19.15
CA TYR A 449 -14.95 -8.45 -17.96
C TYR A 449 -16.41 -8.12 -17.75
N ALA A 450 -17.09 -9.04 -17.06
CA ALA A 450 -18.46 -8.84 -16.60
C ALA A 450 -18.62 -9.40 -15.18
N GLN A 451 -19.44 -8.75 -14.40
CA GLN A 451 -19.85 -9.20 -13.07
C GLN A 451 -21.34 -8.98 -12.89
N ASP A 452 -22.01 -9.91 -12.23
CA ASP A 452 -23.38 -9.74 -11.76
C ASP A 452 -23.45 -10.01 -10.25
N GLN A 453 -24.03 -9.07 -9.51
CA GLN A 453 -24.40 -9.21 -8.11
C GLN A 453 -25.91 -9.37 -8.06
N ILE A 454 -26.35 -10.58 -7.71
CA ILE A 454 -27.77 -10.97 -7.73
C ILE A 454 -28.28 -11.02 -6.29
N GLU A 455 -29.29 -10.23 -6.00
CA GLU A 455 -30.02 -10.27 -4.75
C GLU A 455 -31.35 -11.05 -4.92
N LEU A 456 -31.49 -12.10 -4.14
CA LEU A 456 -32.70 -12.91 -4.07
C LEU A 456 -33.11 -13.10 -2.59
N ASP A 457 -34.03 -12.31 -2.10
CA ASP A 457 -34.39 -12.26 -0.69
C ASP A 457 -33.16 -12.06 0.21
N ARG A 458 -32.78 -13.07 0.99
CA ARG A 458 -31.57 -13.04 1.86
C ARG A 458 -30.33 -13.58 1.20
N LEU A 459 -30.42 -14.11 0.01
CA LEU A 459 -29.26 -14.60 -0.75
C LEU A 459 -28.67 -13.50 -1.62
N ARG A 460 -27.34 -13.47 -1.63
CA ARG A 460 -26.52 -12.61 -2.49
C ARG A 460 -25.56 -13.50 -3.27
N PHE A 461 -25.70 -13.52 -4.57
CA PHE A 461 -24.77 -14.22 -5.44
C PHE A 461 -23.86 -13.21 -6.12
N THR A 462 -22.60 -13.55 -6.30
CA THR A 462 -21.65 -12.77 -7.08
C THR A 462 -20.99 -13.68 -8.09
N PHE A 463 -21.15 -13.38 -9.37
CA PHE A 463 -20.45 -14.04 -10.45
C PHE A 463 -19.64 -13.02 -11.23
N ALA A 464 -18.35 -13.29 -11.45
CA ALA A 464 -17.50 -12.47 -12.27
C ALA A 464 -16.67 -13.35 -13.22
N GLY A 465 -16.53 -12.90 -14.45
CA GLY A 465 -15.70 -13.52 -15.46
C GLY A 465 -14.94 -12.47 -16.24
N ARG A 466 -13.70 -12.79 -16.59
CA ARG A 466 -12.83 -11.90 -17.32
C ARG A 466 -11.96 -12.69 -18.30
N TYR A 467 -11.75 -12.13 -19.48
CA TYR A 467 -10.80 -12.61 -20.45
C TYR A 467 -9.76 -11.55 -20.72
N ASP A 468 -8.49 -11.90 -20.58
CA ASP A 468 -7.34 -11.04 -20.80
C ASP A 468 -6.54 -11.50 -22.01
N TRP A 469 -6.14 -10.54 -22.84
CA TRP A 469 -5.11 -10.65 -23.85
C TRP A 469 -3.90 -9.88 -23.36
N THR A 470 -2.78 -10.57 -23.12
CA THR A 470 -1.54 -9.95 -22.65
C THR A 470 -0.41 -10.20 -23.63
N GLU A 471 0.33 -9.15 -23.93
CA GLU A 471 1.52 -9.19 -24.73
C GLU A 471 2.68 -8.53 -23.98
N GLY A 472 3.82 -9.19 -23.94
CA GLY A 472 5.02 -8.67 -23.28
C GLY A 472 6.26 -8.90 -24.12
N THR A 473 6.95 -7.83 -24.54
CA THR A 473 8.24 -7.92 -25.24
C THR A 473 9.36 -7.38 -24.35
N THR A 474 10.42 -8.16 -24.18
CA THR A 474 11.61 -7.78 -23.43
C THR A 474 12.84 -7.91 -24.32
N HIS A 475 13.53 -6.78 -24.50
CA HIS A 475 14.85 -6.73 -25.14
C HIS A 475 15.91 -6.66 -24.04
N ASN A 476 16.76 -7.69 -23.97
CA ASN A 476 17.85 -7.77 -23.01
C ASN A 476 19.19 -7.63 -23.74
N GLY A 477 19.95 -6.59 -23.38
CA GLY A 477 21.29 -6.32 -23.89
C GLY A 477 22.32 -6.61 -22.82
N VAL A 478 23.35 -7.37 -23.15
CA VAL A 478 24.51 -7.64 -22.30
C VAL A 478 25.74 -7.05 -22.96
N ALA A 479 26.54 -6.30 -22.20
CA ALA A 479 27.79 -5.72 -22.67
C ALA A 479 28.82 -6.82 -22.88
N GLY A 480 29.40 -6.89 -24.08
CA GLY A 480 30.52 -7.77 -24.42
C GLY A 480 31.88 -7.07 -24.30
N SER A 481 32.96 -7.82 -24.48
CA SER A 481 34.31 -7.29 -24.57
C SER A 481 34.42 -6.32 -25.74
N GLY A 482 34.95 -5.11 -25.51
CA GLY A 482 35.10 -4.07 -26.53
C GLY A 482 33.87 -3.15 -26.70
N GLY A 483 32.91 -3.13 -25.77
CA GLY A 483 31.80 -2.19 -25.76
C GLY A 483 30.65 -2.53 -26.73
N GLN A 484 30.69 -3.67 -27.40
CA GLN A 484 29.60 -4.18 -28.23
C GLN A 484 28.48 -4.73 -27.36
N TRP A 485 27.22 -4.53 -27.75
CA TRP A 485 26.04 -5.04 -27.06
C TRP A 485 25.47 -6.29 -27.75
N ALA A 486 25.39 -7.40 -27.03
CA ALA A 486 24.66 -8.58 -27.47
C ALA A 486 23.20 -8.44 -27.02
N TRP A 487 22.29 -8.35 -27.98
CA TRP A 487 20.86 -8.19 -27.74
C TRP A 487 20.11 -9.50 -27.97
N THR A 488 19.23 -9.81 -27.06
CA THR A 488 18.23 -10.88 -27.19
C THR A 488 16.84 -10.28 -27.02
N SER A 489 15.89 -10.72 -27.82
CA SER A 489 14.49 -10.30 -27.75
C SER A 489 13.62 -11.51 -27.39
N ARG A 490 12.67 -11.31 -26.49
CA ARG A 490 11.71 -12.33 -26.08
C ARG A 490 10.34 -11.72 -25.97
N THR A 491 9.36 -12.40 -26.57
CA THR A 491 7.94 -12.05 -26.46
C THR A 491 7.25 -13.13 -25.63
N ALA A 492 6.38 -12.74 -24.74
CA ALA A 492 5.54 -13.61 -23.95
C ALA A 492 4.09 -13.11 -24.07
N ASP A 493 3.29 -13.90 -24.74
CA ASP A 493 1.86 -13.64 -24.91
C ASP A 493 1.10 -14.64 -24.06
N ALA A 494 0.04 -14.20 -23.41
CA ALA A 494 -0.81 -15.06 -22.60
C ALA A 494 -2.26 -14.58 -22.66
N ASP A 495 -3.10 -15.45 -23.17
CA ASP A 495 -4.55 -15.26 -23.13
C ASP A 495 -5.12 -16.11 -21.97
N ARG A 496 -5.96 -15.51 -21.17
CA ARG A 496 -6.47 -16.23 -20.01
C ARG A 496 -7.88 -15.82 -19.62
N PHE A 497 -8.73 -16.82 -19.39
CA PHE A 497 -9.97 -16.64 -18.66
C PHE A 497 -9.73 -16.81 -17.16
N THR A 498 -10.27 -15.87 -16.36
CA THR A 498 -10.29 -15.93 -14.91
C THR A 498 -11.70 -15.57 -14.42
N GLY A 499 -12.03 -16.03 -13.22
CA GLY A 499 -13.36 -15.76 -12.69
C GLY A 499 -13.45 -15.87 -11.18
N ARG A 500 -14.61 -15.47 -10.70
CA ARG A 500 -15.04 -15.60 -9.30
C ARG A 500 -16.50 -15.98 -9.26
N ALA A 501 -16.82 -16.88 -8.34
CA ALA A 501 -18.20 -17.19 -7.98
C ALA A 501 -18.32 -17.21 -6.45
N GLY A 502 -19.38 -16.64 -5.91
CA GLY A 502 -19.61 -16.65 -4.48
C GLY A 502 -21.06 -16.44 -4.10
N VAL A 503 -21.39 -16.84 -2.89
CA VAL A 503 -22.71 -16.70 -2.29
C VAL A 503 -22.59 -16.22 -0.86
N THR A 504 -23.46 -15.31 -0.47
CA THR A 504 -23.63 -14.83 0.91
C THR A 504 -25.10 -15.00 1.29
N TYR A 505 -25.37 -15.50 2.48
CA TYR A 505 -26.72 -15.52 3.05
C TYR A 505 -26.81 -14.50 4.19
N ARG A 506 -27.68 -13.52 4.08
CA ARG A 506 -27.81 -12.43 5.07
C ARG A 506 -28.95 -12.70 6.02
N PHE A 507 -28.64 -12.90 7.30
CA PHE A 507 -29.60 -12.96 8.38
C PHE A 507 -29.99 -11.54 8.85
N ASP A 508 -31.20 -11.40 9.39
CA ASP A 508 -31.73 -10.12 9.88
C ASP A 508 -30.96 -9.56 11.07
N ASN A 509 -30.23 -10.41 11.81
CA ASN A 509 -29.39 -10.02 12.96
C ASN A 509 -28.00 -9.54 12.56
N GLY A 510 -27.73 -9.31 11.27
CA GLY A 510 -26.46 -8.83 10.76
C GLY A 510 -25.38 -9.89 10.58
N ILE A 511 -25.69 -11.18 10.75
CA ILE A 511 -24.78 -12.29 10.45
C ILE A 511 -24.90 -12.64 8.96
N ALA A 512 -23.76 -12.85 8.29
CA ALA A 512 -23.71 -13.19 6.88
C ALA A 512 -22.63 -14.25 6.58
N PRO A 513 -22.95 -15.56 6.65
CA PRO A 513 -22.06 -16.60 6.16
C PRO A 513 -21.91 -16.51 4.63
N TYR A 514 -20.71 -16.81 4.15
CA TYR A 514 -20.42 -16.80 2.72
C TYR A 514 -19.45 -17.92 2.32
N PHE A 515 -19.48 -18.22 1.03
CA PHE A 515 -18.51 -19.08 0.37
C PHE A 515 -18.13 -18.48 -0.98
N SER A 516 -16.87 -18.60 -1.37
CA SER A 516 -16.41 -18.18 -2.70
C SER A 516 -15.29 -19.04 -3.26
N TYR A 517 -15.23 -19.07 -4.58
CA TYR A 517 -14.13 -19.59 -5.39
C TYR A 517 -13.61 -18.47 -6.30
N SER A 518 -12.29 -18.33 -6.41
CA SER A 518 -11.69 -17.31 -7.27
C SER A 518 -10.37 -17.79 -7.88
N THR A 519 -10.02 -17.23 -9.04
CA THR A 519 -8.81 -17.57 -9.80
C THR A 519 -8.00 -16.35 -10.13
N SER A 520 -6.68 -16.54 -10.30
CA SER A 520 -5.74 -15.52 -10.76
C SER A 520 -4.73 -16.08 -11.74
N PHE A 521 -4.10 -15.18 -12.49
CA PHE A 521 -2.97 -15.50 -13.33
C PHE A 521 -1.94 -14.36 -13.33
N GLN A 522 -0.69 -14.70 -13.55
CA GLN A 522 0.40 -13.75 -13.72
C GLN A 522 1.28 -14.21 -14.89
N PRO A 523 1.38 -13.43 -15.97
CA PRO A 523 2.27 -13.74 -17.08
C PRO A 523 3.72 -13.88 -16.63
N MET A 524 4.44 -14.83 -17.21
CA MET A 524 5.85 -15.08 -16.93
C MET A 524 6.67 -14.84 -18.17
N THR A 525 7.81 -14.18 -18.03
CA THR A 525 8.77 -14.00 -19.12
C THR A 525 9.92 -15.00 -18.98
N GLY A 526 10.31 -15.64 -20.06
CA GLY A 526 11.41 -16.61 -20.10
C GLY A 526 11.10 -17.80 -20.99
N ILE A 527 12.05 -18.72 -21.06
CA ILE A 527 11.94 -19.98 -21.82
C ILE A 527 12.47 -21.13 -20.97
N THR A 528 11.93 -22.29 -21.22
CA THR A 528 12.47 -23.57 -20.78
C THR A 528 13.70 -23.97 -21.62
N ARG A 529 14.40 -25.02 -21.25
CA ARG A 529 15.61 -25.48 -21.93
C ARG A 529 15.35 -25.88 -23.39
N ASP A 530 14.18 -26.40 -23.72
CA ASP A 530 13.74 -26.74 -25.07
C ASP A 530 13.29 -25.55 -25.92
N GLY A 531 13.38 -24.32 -25.37
CA GLY A 531 13.01 -23.09 -26.05
C GLY A 531 11.53 -22.71 -25.94
N SER A 532 10.71 -23.52 -25.27
CA SER A 532 9.29 -23.21 -25.09
C SER A 532 9.10 -22.00 -24.15
N PRO A 533 8.14 -21.07 -24.44
CA PRO A 533 7.85 -19.96 -23.53
C PRO A 533 7.26 -20.46 -22.23
N LEU A 534 7.53 -19.74 -21.14
CA LEU A 534 6.95 -20.03 -19.84
C LEU A 534 5.44 -19.74 -19.84
N LYS A 535 4.67 -20.66 -19.26
CA LYS A 535 3.23 -20.49 -19.04
C LYS A 535 2.99 -19.47 -17.91
N PRO A 536 1.85 -18.79 -17.88
CA PRO A 536 1.47 -17.98 -16.73
C PRO A 536 1.45 -18.82 -15.45
N THR A 537 1.94 -18.24 -14.36
CA THR A 537 1.66 -18.73 -13.02
C THR A 537 0.18 -18.54 -12.73
N THR A 538 -0.49 -19.52 -12.16
CA THR A 538 -1.92 -19.47 -11.85
C THR A 538 -2.17 -19.65 -10.35
N GLY A 539 -3.23 -19.02 -9.86
CA GLY A 539 -3.70 -19.18 -8.50
C GLY A 539 -5.18 -19.51 -8.45
N GLU A 540 -5.55 -20.33 -7.50
CA GLU A 540 -6.96 -20.66 -7.18
C GLU A 540 -7.16 -20.60 -5.67
N GLN A 541 -8.34 -20.14 -5.24
CA GLN A 541 -8.71 -20.07 -3.84
C GLN A 541 -10.13 -20.56 -3.61
N TYR A 542 -10.29 -21.30 -2.53
CA TYR A 542 -11.57 -21.53 -1.84
C TYR A 542 -11.55 -20.73 -0.55
N GLU A 543 -12.64 -20.00 -0.29
CA GLU A 543 -12.79 -19.22 0.94
C GLU A 543 -14.22 -19.41 1.48
N ALA A 544 -14.32 -19.69 2.77
CA ALA A 544 -15.58 -19.73 3.51
C ALA A 544 -15.44 -18.82 4.74
N GLY A 545 -16.49 -18.11 5.09
CA GLY A 545 -16.44 -17.22 6.24
C GLY A 545 -17.80 -16.77 6.74
N VAL A 546 -17.74 -15.98 7.80
CA VAL A 546 -18.90 -15.32 8.39
C VAL A 546 -18.54 -13.86 8.62
N LYS A 547 -19.42 -12.97 8.15
CA LYS A 547 -19.35 -11.54 8.44
C LYS A 547 -20.43 -11.18 9.45
N PHE A 548 -20.15 -10.21 10.29
CA PHE A 548 -21.09 -9.73 11.29
C PHE A 548 -21.07 -8.20 11.32
N GLN A 549 -22.22 -7.62 11.04
CA GLN A 549 -22.46 -6.17 11.08
C GLN A 549 -23.82 -5.96 11.75
N PRO A 550 -23.86 -5.80 13.10
CA PRO A 550 -25.11 -5.58 13.82
C PRO A 550 -25.71 -4.21 13.49
N ASP A 551 -27.02 -4.14 13.43
CA ASP A 551 -27.73 -2.88 13.27
C ASP A 551 -27.56 -1.99 14.51
N GLY A 552 -27.42 -0.67 14.30
CA GLY A 552 -27.29 0.32 15.36
C GLY A 552 -25.91 0.41 16.00
N TYR A 553 -24.92 -0.36 15.56
CA TYR A 553 -23.56 -0.31 16.05
C TYR A 553 -22.58 -0.10 14.92
N ALA A 554 -21.67 0.86 15.08
CA ALA A 554 -20.55 1.05 14.15
C ALA A 554 -19.50 -0.05 14.37
N SER A 555 -19.79 -1.25 13.90
CA SER A 555 -18.91 -2.41 14.03
C SER A 555 -18.97 -3.33 12.81
N PHE A 556 -17.86 -4.00 12.53
CA PHE A 556 -17.75 -4.98 11.47
C PHE A 556 -16.73 -6.07 11.85
N VAL A 557 -17.16 -7.31 11.81
CA VAL A 557 -16.32 -8.48 12.11
C VAL A 557 -16.34 -9.45 10.94
N THR A 558 -15.18 -9.97 10.56
CA THR A 558 -15.03 -11.02 9.56
C THR A 558 -14.21 -12.17 10.13
N LEU A 559 -14.74 -13.38 10.09
CA LEU A 559 -14.03 -14.63 10.30
C LEU A 559 -13.99 -15.38 8.97
N SER A 560 -12.81 -15.75 8.49
CA SER A 560 -12.66 -16.49 7.23
C SER A 560 -11.69 -17.65 7.37
N ALA A 561 -11.95 -18.74 6.64
CA ALA A 561 -11.03 -19.83 6.38
C ALA A 561 -10.76 -19.88 4.88
N PHE A 562 -9.52 -20.06 4.49
CA PHE A 562 -9.11 -20.05 3.09
C PHE A 562 -8.06 -21.11 2.77
N GLN A 563 -8.03 -21.49 1.50
CA GLN A 563 -6.96 -22.30 0.91
C GLN A 563 -6.62 -21.72 -0.46
N ILE A 564 -5.35 -21.33 -0.64
CA ILE A 564 -4.79 -20.81 -1.88
C ILE A 564 -3.78 -21.83 -2.41
N THR A 565 -3.88 -22.18 -3.70
CA THR A 565 -2.89 -22.98 -4.40
C THR A 565 -2.34 -22.20 -5.57
N GLN A 566 -1.01 -22.02 -5.61
CA GLN A 566 -0.30 -21.41 -6.74
C GLN A 566 0.40 -22.49 -7.55
N LYS A 567 0.16 -22.54 -8.86
CA LYS A 567 0.69 -23.53 -9.81
C LYS A 567 1.59 -22.88 -10.87
N ASN A 568 2.37 -23.68 -11.57
CA ASN A 568 3.33 -23.26 -12.59
C ASN A 568 4.42 -22.34 -12.02
N VAL A 569 4.80 -22.53 -10.77
CA VAL A 569 5.92 -21.78 -10.17
C VAL A 569 7.22 -22.28 -10.80
N SER A 570 8.06 -21.34 -11.23
CA SER A 570 9.35 -21.68 -11.83
C SER A 570 10.31 -22.27 -10.80
N THR A 571 10.89 -23.39 -11.14
CA THR A 571 11.93 -24.08 -10.38
C THR A 571 13.15 -24.33 -11.27
N PRO A 572 14.38 -24.45 -10.74
CA PRO A 572 15.55 -24.77 -11.56
C PRO A 572 15.35 -26.03 -12.38
N ASP A 573 15.79 -26.03 -13.65
CA ASP A 573 15.79 -27.24 -14.48
C ASP A 573 16.79 -28.26 -13.88
N PRO A 574 16.36 -29.51 -13.61
CA PRO A 574 17.21 -30.49 -12.94
C PRO A 574 18.42 -30.95 -13.77
N VAL A 575 18.39 -30.71 -15.10
CA VAL A 575 19.49 -31.05 -16.00
C VAL A 575 20.44 -29.90 -16.24
N ASN A 576 19.90 -28.66 -16.32
CA ASN A 576 20.69 -27.46 -16.51
C ASN A 576 20.05 -26.28 -15.76
N THR A 577 20.61 -25.98 -14.60
CA THR A 577 20.11 -24.94 -13.67
C THR A 577 20.14 -23.51 -14.22
N SER A 578 20.75 -23.28 -15.40
CA SER A 578 20.64 -21.99 -16.12
C SER A 578 19.26 -21.78 -16.75
N PHE A 579 18.44 -22.81 -16.81
CA PHE A 579 17.05 -22.79 -17.24
C PHE A 579 16.10 -23.06 -16.09
N VAL A 580 14.81 -22.85 -16.33
CA VAL A 580 13.75 -23.16 -15.38
C VAL A 580 12.72 -24.09 -16.02
N VAL A 581 12.05 -24.84 -15.17
CA VAL A 581 10.84 -25.60 -15.51
C VAL A 581 9.70 -25.15 -14.58
N GLN A 582 8.46 -25.33 -14.99
CA GLN A 582 7.29 -24.85 -14.23
C GLN A 582 6.56 -26.01 -13.55
N THR A 583 7.30 -26.73 -12.72
CA THR A 583 6.77 -27.84 -11.92
C THR A 583 6.43 -27.44 -10.49
N GLY A 584 6.78 -26.22 -10.09
CA GLY A 584 6.57 -25.75 -8.73
C GLY A 584 5.09 -25.51 -8.42
N GLU A 585 4.72 -25.85 -7.19
CA GLU A 585 3.43 -25.55 -6.59
C GLU A 585 3.62 -25.15 -5.13
N ALA A 586 2.90 -24.13 -4.70
CA ALA A 586 2.88 -23.68 -3.33
C ALA A 586 1.44 -23.56 -2.85
N GLN A 587 1.19 -23.92 -1.60
CA GLN A 587 -0.10 -23.83 -0.95
C GLN A 587 -0.02 -23.00 0.31
N VAL A 588 -1.02 -22.17 0.54
CA VAL A 588 -1.22 -21.45 1.81
C VAL A 588 -2.68 -21.63 2.22
N GLN A 589 -2.87 -22.10 3.44
CA GLN A 589 -4.19 -22.25 4.05
C GLN A 589 -4.21 -21.59 5.42
N GLY A 590 -5.38 -21.14 5.87
CA GLY A 590 -5.43 -20.46 7.14
C GLY A 590 -6.81 -20.04 7.58
N ILE A 591 -6.82 -19.44 8.77
CA ILE A 591 -7.99 -18.81 9.38
C ILE A 591 -7.61 -17.37 9.73
N GLU A 592 -8.47 -16.43 9.40
CA GLU A 592 -8.29 -15.03 9.71
C GLU A 592 -9.53 -14.47 10.41
N LEU A 593 -9.29 -13.69 11.46
CA LEU A 593 -10.28 -12.91 12.17
C LEU A 593 -9.89 -11.44 12.10
N GLU A 594 -10.80 -10.56 11.74
CA GLU A 594 -10.69 -9.11 11.90
C GLU A 594 -11.98 -8.59 12.52
N GLY A 595 -11.84 -7.69 13.48
CA GLY A 595 -12.94 -6.98 14.08
C GLY A 595 -12.59 -5.51 14.25
N LYS A 596 -13.53 -4.64 13.88
CA LYS A 596 -13.49 -3.20 14.13
C LYS A 596 -14.79 -2.76 14.78
N ALA A 597 -14.67 -1.87 15.75
CA ALA A 597 -15.83 -1.29 16.43
C ALA A 597 -15.52 0.14 16.86
N SER A 598 -16.51 1.00 16.74
CA SER A 598 -16.51 2.37 17.27
C SER A 598 -17.74 2.54 18.15
N PHE A 599 -17.51 2.83 19.42
CA PHE A 599 -18.55 2.92 20.43
C PHE A 599 -18.90 4.38 20.77
N ASP A 600 -20.15 4.63 21.09
CA ASP A 600 -20.62 5.98 21.45
C ASP A 600 -19.93 6.58 22.68
N ASN A 601 -19.33 5.76 23.53
CA ASN A 601 -18.57 6.22 24.70
C ASN A 601 -17.16 6.75 24.35
N GLY A 602 -16.76 6.72 23.06
CA GLY A 602 -15.47 7.21 22.59
C GLY A 602 -14.38 6.15 22.50
N LEU A 603 -14.72 4.86 22.61
CA LEU A 603 -13.80 3.75 22.43
C LEU A 603 -13.83 3.24 20.99
N ASP A 604 -12.69 3.25 20.33
CA ASP A 604 -12.44 2.65 19.01
C ASP A 604 -11.54 1.42 19.17
N LEU A 605 -11.92 0.32 18.54
CA LEU A 605 -11.18 -0.94 18.62
C LEU A 605 -10.90 -1.50 17.23
N THR A 606 -9.66 -1.97 17.03
CA THR A 606 -9.27 -2.83 15.90
C THR A 606 -8.58 -4.07 16.47
N MET A 607 -9.09 -5.25 16.13
CA MET A 607 -8.45 -6.51 16.49
C MET A 607 -8.26 -7.39 15.26
N SER A 608 -7.17 -8.16 15.23
CA SER A 608 -6.93 -9.11 14.18
C SER A 608 -6.16 -10.33 14.66
N TYR A 609 -6.44 -11.46 14.02
CA TYR A 609 -5.68 -12.69 14.19
C TYR A 609 -5.59 -13.44 12.86
N ALA A 610 -4.42 -14.00 12.56
CA ALA A 610 -4.23 -14.90 11.44
C ALA A 610 -3.44 -16.14 11.89
N LEU A 611 -3.96 -17.31 11.54
CA LEU A 611 -3.26 -18.57 11.54
C LEU A 611 -3.03 -18.95 10.08
N SER A 612 -1.77 -19.06 9.65
CA SER A 612 -1.41 -19.40 8.29
C SER A 612 -0.46 -20.57 8.27
N ASP A 613 -0.79 -21.57 7.48
CA ASP A 613 0.06 -22.72 7.19
C ASP A 613 0.41 -22.69 5.71
N SER A 614 1.73 -22.71 5.41
CA SER A 614 2.23 -22.57 4.04
C SER A 614 3.20 -23.69 3.72
N GLU A 615 3.14 -24.22 2.50
CA GLU A 615 3.96 -25.35 2.07
C GLU A 615 4.37 -25.22 0.60
N VAL A 616 5.61 -25.54 0.29
CA VAL A 616 6.08 -25.83 -1.07
C VAL A 616 5.72 -27.28 -1.40
N THR A 617 4.55 -27.50 -2.02
CA THR A 617 4.00 -28.84 -2.26
C THR A 617 4.70 -29.57 -3.41
N LYS A 618 5.20 -28.81 -4.42
CA LYS A 618 5.97 -29.35 -5.54
C LYS A 618 7.17 -28.46 -5.87
N THR A 619 8.31 -29.10 -6.07
CA THR A 619 9.56 -28.46 -6.49
C THR A 619 10.54 -29.52 -7.00
N ASN A 620 11.46 -29.14 -7.88
CA ASN A 620 12.58 -29.99 -8.31
C ASN A 620 13.76 -29.94 -7.32
N VAL A 621 13.72 -29.06 -6.34
CA VAL A 621 14.74 -28.98 -5.28
C VAL A 621 14.25 -29.79 -4.08
N ALA A 622 14.73 -31.04 -3.95
CA ALA A 622 14.23 -31.97 -2.95
C ALA A 622 14.25 -31.42 -1.51
N ALA A 623 15.26 -30.59 -1.17
CA ALA A 623 15.39 -29.97 0.14
C ALA A 623 14.32 -28.90 0.45
N GLN A 624 13.53 -28.48 -0.53
CA GLN A 624 12.49 -27.45 -0.35
C GLN A 624 11.07 -28.04 -0.28
N ARG A 625 10.90 -29.30 -0.67
CA ARG A 625 9.58 -29.93 -0.69
C ARG A 625 9.09 -30.17 0.74
N GLY A 626 7.86 -29.75 1.02
CA GLY A 626 7.25 -29.82 2.34
C GLY A 626 7.66 -28.68 3.29
N ASN A 627 8.56 -27.79 2.85
CA ASN A 627 9.01 -26.66 3.65
C ASN A 627 7.99 -25.50 3.62
N GLN A 628 8.03 -24.69 4.66
CA GLN A 628 7.26 -23.46 4.71
C GLN A 628 7.76 -22.44 3.67
N MET A 629 6.82 -21.65 3.13
CA MET A 629 7.17 -20.49 2.33
C MET A 629 7.82 -19.41 3.19
N ILE A 630 8.68 -18.61 2.57
CA ILE A 630 9.28 -17.44 3.22
C ILE A 630 8.21 -16.37 3.50
N PHE A 631 8.41 -15.57 4.55
CA PHE A 631 7.54 -14.43 4.94
C PHE A 631 6.12 -14.82 5.33
N VAL A 632 5.89 -16.03 5.78
CA VAL A 632 4.60 -16.51 6.27
C VAL A 632 4.71 -16.89 7.75
N PRO A 633 4.57 -15.93 8.68
CA PRO A 633 4.45 -16.25 10.09
C PRO A 633 3.22 -17.12 10.34
N ARG A 634 3.39 -18.21 11.11
CA ARG A 634 2.28 -19.12 11.38
C ARG A 634 1.15 -18.44 12.17
N HIS A 635 1.51 -17.57 13.10
CA HIS A 635 0.56 -16.81 13.93
C HIS A 635 0.87 -15.33 13.83
N GLN A 636 -0.16 -14.53 13.59
CA GLN A 636 -0.11 -13.08 13.69
C GLN A 636 -1.32 -12.62 14.50
N ALA A 637 -1.12 -11.70 15.43
CA ALA A 637 -2.21 -11.11 16.20
C ALA A 637 -1.95 -9.61 16.39
N ALA A 638 -2.98 -8.81 16.35
CA ALA A 638 -2.88 -7.40 16.68
C ALA A 638 -4.15 -6.91 17.36
N LEU A 639 -3.97 -5.96 18.27
CA LEU A 639 -5.02 -5.25 18.95
C LEU A 639 -4.62 -3.78 19.06
N TRP A 640 -5.49 -2.88 18.63
CA TRP A 640 -5.41 -1.45 18.88
C TRP A 640 -6.68 -1.01 19.59
N ALA A 641 -6.54 -0.30 20.69
CA ALA A 641 -7.63 0.36 21.40
C ALA A 641 -7.31 1.85 21.51
N ASP A 642 -8.27 2.67 21.16
CA ASP A 642 -8.20 4.12 21.27
C ASP A 642 -9.41 4.62 22.05
N TYR A 643 -9.18 5.46 23.04
CA TYR A 643 -10.24 6.00 23.87
C TYR A 643 -10.15 7.52 23.95
N THR A 644 -11.18 8.20 23.47
CA THR A 644 -11.34 9.64 23.58
C THR A 644 -12.31 9.99 24.69
N LEU A 645 -11.85 10.71 25.72
CA LEU A 645 -12.68 11.20 26.82
C LEU A 645 -13.65 12.26 26.27
N ARG A 646 -14.95 11.95 26.33
CA ARG A 646 -16.02 12.83 25.82
C ARG A 646 -16.56 13.80 26.84
N ASP A 647 -16.34 13.53 28.13
CA ASP A 647 -16.88 14.30 29.26
C ASP A 647 -15.81 14.52 30.33
N GLY A 648 -16.11 15.46 31.27
CA GLY A 648 -15.29 15.76 32.43
C GLY A 648 -14.11 16.72 32.15
N PRO A 649 -13.23 16.92 33.14
CA PRO A 649 -12.15 17.93 33.05
C PRO A 649 -11.04 17.57 32.05
N LEU A 650 -10.99 16.33 31.59
CA LEU A 650 -10.05 15.88 30.57
C LEU A 650 -10.75 15.62 29.22
N GLN A 651 -11.92 16.21 29.00
CA GLN A 651 -12.64 16.10 27.73
C GLN A 651 -11.73 16.51 26.56
N GLY A 652 -11.71 15.68 25.50
CA GLY A 652 -10.85 15.90 24.33
C GLY A 652 -9.47 15.27 24.40
N VAL A 653 -9.12 14.67 25.55
CA VAL A 653 -7.93 13.78 25.62
C VAL A 653 -8.28 12.45 24.98
N GLY A 654 -7.44 12.01 24.04
CA GLY A 654 -7.46 10.67 23.45
C GLY A 654 -6.22 9.88 23.86
N VAL A 655 -6.40 8.61 24.20
CA VAL A 655 -5.30 7.69 24.56
C VAL A 655 -5.43 6.43 23.72
N GLY A 656 -4.41 6.10 22.94
CA GLY A 656 -4.33 4.90 22.13
C GLY A 656 -3.24 3.96 22.62
N ALA A 657 -3.48 2.66 22.56
CA ALA A 657 -2.50 1.62 22.81
C ALA A 657 -2.69 0.45 21.87
N GLY A 658 -1.59 -0.09 21.37
CA GLY A 658 -1.61 -1.22 20.47
C GLY A 658 -0.57 -2.26 20.81
N VAL A 659 -0.90 -3.51 20.53
CA VAL A 659 0.02 -4.63 20.60
C VAL A 659 -0.06 -5.43 19.31
N THR A 660 1.10 -5.78 18.77
CA THR A 660 1.23 -6.68 17.63
C THR A 660 2.12 -7.86 17.98
N TYR A 661 1.68 -9.06 17.66
CA TYR A 661 2.44 -10.29 17.77
C TYR A 661 2.66 -10.89 16.39
N ARG A 662 3.89 -11.22 16.09
CA ARG A 662 4.30 -11.96 14.90
C ARG A 662 5.02 -13.21 15.34
N GLY A 663 4.48 -14.38 15.00
CA GLY A 663 5.10 -15.67 15.23
C GLY A 663 6.40 -15.85 14.45
N GLY A 664 7.15 -16.90 14.77
CA GLY A 664 8.36 -17.25 14.03
C GLY A 664 8.01 -17.67 12.59
N PHE A 665 8.97 -17.47 11.67
CA PHE A 665 8.88 -17.86 10.27
C PHE A 665 10.28 -18.11 9.70
N TYR A 666 10.38 -18.56 8.45
CA TYR A 666 11.68 -18.81 7.82
C TYR A 666 12.03 -17.74 6.79
N GLY A 667 13.33 -17.43 6.72
CA GLY A 667 13.91 -16.49 5.77
C GLY A 667 14.38 -17.12 4.46
N ASP A 668 14.42 -18.47 4.38
CA ASP A 668 14.82 -19.20 3.18
C ASP A 668 13.93 -20.41 2.93
N LEU A 669 13.80 -20.83 1.66
CA LEU A 669 12.97 -21.97 1.27
C LEU A 669 13.52 -23.32 1.76
N ASN A 670 14.78 -23.40 2.19
CA ASN A 670 15.33 -24.60 2.82
C ASN A 670 15.05 -24.64 4.34
N ASN A 671 14.36 -23.63 4.87
CA ASN A 671 14.00 -23.46 6.29
C ASN A 671 15.18 -23.52 7.25
N ARG A 672 16.35 -23.00 6.84
CA ARG A 672 17.56 -22.94 7.67
C ARG A 672 17.58 -21.73 8.62
N TYR A 673 17.10 -20.58 8.15
CA TYR A 673 17.12 -19.32 8.92
C TYR A 673 15.76 -19.09 9.58
N ALA A 674 15.62 -19.59 10.81
CA ALA A 674 14.42 -19.38 11.62
C ALA A 674 14.44 -18.00 12.27
N ILE A 675 13.56 -17.10 11.83
CA ILE A 675 13.39 -15.76 12.42
C ILE A 675 12.49 -15.89 13.64
N PRO A 676 12.94 -15.42 14.84
CA PRO A 676 12.18 -15.53 16.07
C PRO A 676 10.88 -14.71 16.06
N ALA A 677 9.93 -15.15 16.87
CA ALA A 677 8.72 -14.38 17.16
C ALA A 677 9.03 -13.05 17.84
N VAL A 678 8.17 -12.05 17.61
CA VAL A 678 8.28 -10.75 18.25
C VAL A 678 6.92 -10.21 18.64
N THR A 679 6.87 -9.55 19.82
CA THR A 679 5.75 -8.72 20.26
C THR A 679 6.21 -7.28 20.33
N LEU A 680 5.47 -6.37 19.71
CA LEU A 680 5.70 -4.93 19.74
C LEU A 680 4.50 -4.24 20.36
N VAL A 681 4.76 -3.14 21.06
CA VAL A 681 3.72 -2.30 21.68
C VAL A 681 3.86 -0.88 21.13
N ASP A 682 2.74 -0.30 20.73
CA ASP A 682 2.65 1.08 20.27
C ASP A 682 1.74 1.86 21.23
N ALA A 683 1.92 3.18 21.33
CA ALA A 683 1.09 4.04 22.17
C ALA A 683 0.86 5.40 21.49
N ALA A 684 -0.26 6.03 21.82
CA ALA A 684 -0.59 7.37 21.35
C ALA A 684 -1.29 8.16 22.48
N ILE A 685 -1.04 9.46 22.51
CA ILE A 685 -1.83 10.40 23.28
C ILE A 685 -2.10 11.62 22.42
N ARG A 686 -3.31 12.15 22.46
CA ARG A 686 -3.72 13.35 21.74
C ARG A 686 -4.61 14.23 22.57
N TYR A 687 -4.65 15.51 22.26
CA TYR A 687 -5.51 16.47 22.92
C TYR A 687 -6.05 17.52 21.95
N ASP A 688 -7.37 17.71 21.98
CA ASP A 688 -8.05 18.79 21.27
C ASP A 688 -7.91 20.10 22.10
N LEU A 689 -7.04 20.99 21.63
CA LEU A 689 -6.74 22.27 22.32
C LEU A 689 -7.94 23.22 22.38
N GLY A 690 -8.93 23.06 21.48
CA GLY A 690 -10.19 23.80 21.53
C GLY A 690 -10.97 23.56 22.81
N ARG A 691 -10.74 22.44 23.48
CA ARG A 691 -11.32 22.13 24.81
C ARG A 691 -10.66 22.90 25.94
N ALA A 692 -9.38 23.25 25.81
CA ALA A 692 -8.69 24.09 26.78
C ALA A 692 -9.01 25.58 26.57
N SER A 693 -9.14 26.02 25.31
CA SER A 693 -9.44 27.40 24.97
C SER A 693 -10.18 27.51 23.63
N PRO A 694 -11.32 28.19 23.59
CA PRO A 694 -12.06 28.42 22.32
C PRO A 694 -11.21 29.11 21.24
N THR A 695 -10.18 29.87 21.60
CA THR A 695 -9.26 30.54 20.66
C THR A 695 -8.35 29.51 19.93
N LEU A 696 -8.24 28.30 20.44
CA LEU A 696 -7.49 27.19 19.85
C LEU A 696 -8.41 26.14 19.19
N ALA A 697 -9.68 26.50 18.94
CA ALA A 697 -10.61 25.61 18.25
C ALA A 697 -10.01 25.15 16.91
N GLY A 698 -10.11 23.85 16.63
CA GLY A 698 -9.51 23.21 15.46
C GLY A 698 -8.05 22.78 15.62
N ALA A 699 -7.36 23.20 16.70
CA ALA A 699 -6.00 22.77 16.97
C ALA A 699 -5.97 21.48 17.81
N GLN A 700 -5.17 20.50 17.40
CA GLN A 700 -4.93 19.24 18.09
C GLN A 700 -3.43 18.99 18.19
N VAL A 701 -2.98 18.48 19.33
CA VAL A 701 -1.64 17.95 19.50
C VAL A 701 -1.70 16.44 19.72
N ALA A 702 -0.72 15.72 19.20
CA ALA A 702 -0.59 14.28 19.39
C ALA A 702 0.86 13.87 19.58
N LEU A 703 1.06 12.80 20.34
CA LEU A 703 2.34 12.10 20.48
C LEU A 703 2.10 10.62 20.20
N ASN A 704 2.74 10.11 19.16
CA ASN A 704 2.69 8.69 18.77
C ASN A 704 4.04 8.05 19.06
N VAL A 705 4.03 6.84 19.63
CA VAL A 705 5.23 6.06 19.91
C VAL A 705 5.05 4.67 19.33
N SER A 706 5.89 4.29 18.37
CA SER A 706 5.96 2.93 17.85
C SER A 706 7.12 2.18 18.50
N ASN A 707 6.96 0.86 18.71
CA ASN A 707 7.92 0.01 19.44
C ASN A 707 8.31 0.63 20.80
N LEU A 708 7.31 0.90 21.64
CA LEU A 708 7.42 1.65 22.91
C LEU A 708 8.58 1.15 23.80
N PHE A 709 8.80 -0.16 23.87
CA PHE A 709 9.83 -0.78 24.70
C PHE A 709 11.18 -0.94 24.00
N ASP A 710 11.35 -0.36 22.82
CA ASP A 710 12.56 -0.43 22.01
C ASP A 710 13.08 -1.86 21.80
N LYS A 711 12.14 -2.78 21.55
CA LYS A 711 12.45 -4.19 21.33
C LYS A 711 13.35 -4.36 20.10
N ARG A 712 14.54 -4.95 20.29
CA ARG A 712 15.40 -5.37 19.18
C ARG A 712 14.89 -6.67 18.59
N TYR A 713 14.74 -6.72 17.27
CA TYR A 713 14.29 -7.91 16.55
C TYR A 713 14.80 -7.91 15.11
N VAL A 714 14.87 -9.09 14.52
CA VAL A 714 15.16 -9.26 13.09
C VAL A 714 13.84 -9.13 12.33
N ALA A 715 13.76 -8.18 11.41
CA ALA A 715 12.58 -8.02 10.56
C ALA A 715 12.47 -9.22 9.61
N ASN A 716 13.58 -9.60 8.99
CA ASN A 716 13.64 -10.65 8.00
C ASN A 716 15.08 -11.04 7.66
N CYS A 717 15.26 -12.23 7.00
CA CYS A 717 16.44 -12.64 6.25
C CYS A 717 16.01 -13.22 4.89
N LEU A 718 16.77 -13.01 3.82
CA LEU A 718 16.39 -13.35 2.44
C LEU A 718 17.15 -14.57 1.85
N GLY A 719 17.37 -15.58 2.64
CA GLY A 719 17.81 -16.88 2.13
C GLY A 719 19.32 -17.04 1.87
N THR A 720 20.14 -16.04 2.15
CA THR A 720 21.60 -16.11 2.06
C THR A 720 22.25 -15.77 3.39
N ALA A 721 23.53 -16.14 3.56
CA ALA A 721 24.28 -15.82 4.77
C ALA A 721 24.48 -14.30 5.01
N VAL A 722 24.22 -13.47 3.99
CA VAL A 722 24.30 -12.02 4.03
C VAL A 722 23.01 -11.44 3.46
N SER A 723 21.96 -11.41 4.26
CA SER A 723 20.65 -10.94 3.80
C SER A 723 19.65 -10.66 4.92
N CYS A 724 20.14 -10.37 6.13
CA CYS A 724 19.29 -10.06 7.28
C CYS A 724 19.10 -8.57 7.46
N TYR A 725 17.99 -8.20 8.09
CA TYR A 725 17.56 -6.82 8.33
C TYR A 725 17.06 -6.65 9.77
N TRP A 726 17.52 -5.61 10.44
CA TRP A 726 16.97 -5.21 11.72
C TRP A 726 15.56 -4.64 11.55
N GLY A 727 14.70 -4.91 12.52
CA GLY A 727 13.41 -4.24 12.62
C GLY A 727 13.51 -2.80 13.10
N ALA A 728 12.39 -2.07 13.03
CA ALA A 728 12.31 -0.68 13.41
C ALA A 728 12.61 -0.49 14.91
N GLU A 729 13.41 0.53 15.21
CA GLU A 729 13.65 1.02 16.56
C GLU A 729 12.42 1.77 17.09
N ARG A 730 12.45 2.14 18.38
CA ARG A 730 11.44 3.03 18.94
C ARG A 730 11.43 4.35 18.20
N THR A 731 10.26 4.71 17.70
CA THR A 731 10.04 6.00 17.02
C THR A 731 9.03 6.80 17.81
N VAL A 732 9.38 8.04 18.13
CA VAL A 732 8.51 9.02 18.81
C VAL A 732 8.21 10.13 17.82
N MET A 733 6.94 10.49 17.64
CA MET A 733 6.49 11.53 16.73
C MET A 733 5.47 12.45 17.41
N ALA A 734 5.79 13.73 17.51
CA ALA A 734 4.86 14.78 17.91
C ALA A 734 4.21 15.39 16.67
N THR A 735 2.91 15.61 16.75
CA THR A 735 2.10 16.20 15.67
C THR A 735 1.30 17.38 16.20
N LEU A 736 1.34 18.51 15.50
CA LEU A 736 0.43 19.61 15.66
C LEU A 736 -0.44 19.68 14.40
N ARG A 737 -1.75 19.59 14.56
CA ARG A 737 -2.75 19.68 13.48
C ARG A 737 -3.65 20.86 13.75
N TYR A 738 -3.96 21.63 12.71
CA TYR A 738 -4.90 22.73 12.77
C TYR A 738 -5.89 22.64 11.63
N ARG A 739 -7.19 22.65 11.96
CA ARG A 739 -8.32 22.62 11.01
C ARG A 739 -9.21 23.83 11.20
N TRP A 740 -9.66 24.48 10.10
CA TRP A 740 -10.55 25.63 10.13
C TRP A 740 -11.53 25.67 8.96
#